data_762b1a3990523bbbcae99cab8b2cf76c
#
_entry.id   762b1a3990523bbbcae99cab8b2cf76c
#
_cell.length_a   1.000
_cell.length_b   1.000
_cell.length_c   1.000
_cell.angle_alpha   90.00
_cell.angle_beta   90.00
_cell.angle_gamma   90.00
#
_symmetry.space_group_name_H-M   'P 1'
#
loop_
_entity.id
_entity.type
_entity.pdbx_description
1 polymer ?
#
loop_
_entity_poly.entity_id
_entity_poly.type
_entity_poly.pdbx_seq_one_letter_code
_entity_poly.pdbx_strand_id
1 'polypeptide(L)'
;MEPSRGSNRRINSVQAQDRLRRHSSANARSKRLVSAQDAYLYALRVAYLAYLLQPRQKRVQHVPAAPKPVQRSTTSVTDLVKDISLIRDSKSTRFPHGFMGELDKRITKVLMGTEKMPEYRDATVKRTFAVFLNEFKDPRFRKNMDKDRRVEDLLLIFFSNATKELQKGKLPTDDGWKLMVDRHVALFIRLVSATLKDNDWTKDRPELAQRLATMEKKLLVHDQDLSAGEQRNGGQGGTTIEVEIPRTYEVKDMPLVLAVSRIFSISYSDVQADINRYKSVWTEKAALQDLKTYQAHLSLMTKHTLNSDDFDLEEAFEAWKHQEVPDISQMILAILQSNPELAKSSPGGSVPQFKPNASVDLGYAGSPTSENGSSYVIDQPVDMSGVNLRDGGADDGASYTFIPQDPRTYYRAILKEALTYDLADAELQASEATSETPAMKLLSKQSAELLNEIAVRWRLPPCSRLILMLDVIQEKYVNQEIDLDTLDAGFTYIKEPPPPPTDKKSNRMSHIPVQDALFDRSRWTVQDYALNQQILSSLNDALLRELFELLMHVFDNKAPAVGPIMYILENHIYDDPGFAGTPEDLDKFAEQLKLALKQKAADVYGELLAKHIPETKEEWEFYHVIELGKAVVKLCEKIQKRYRKNPEVMGVSPMMCLVEEIFPAYAADARDLVARIMEVAHSKNETVPVQDGFDLYKELVEIRRIHSDALPNRKFAFKIEDLLQDFVWRWIEVTDANLIGWVENAFKADQFQIESQNPVPDDEERHSVSVVDMFRSFNQSIEQIVGLNWDDDFQYAKFMTAVSKSIGIALARYCELVEQKFGREMDRMTPEQEAAARQTRQEKWITMAKDLYTQREKVEPFQFYPEVSSHLLLESRRC
;
A
#
# COMPACT_ATOMS: atom_id res chain seq x y z
N MET A 1 -9.63 31.48 -18.10
CA MET A 1 -8.89 32.43 -17.28
C MET A 1 -9.50 32.42 -15.90
N GLU A 2 -9.00 31.56 -15.03
CA GLU A 2 -9.39 31.55 -13.61
C GLU A 2 -8.35 32.29 -12.81
N PRO A 3 -8.70 33.11 -11.83
CA PRO A 3 -7.74 33.87 -11.06
C PRO A 3 -7.07 33.02 -10.00
N SER A 4 -5.76 33.10 -9.97
CA SER A 4 -4.83 32.36 -9.11
C SER A 4 -5.17 32.48 -7.62
N ARG A 5 -5.60 31.37 -7.01
CA ARG A 5 -5.71 31.20 -5.54
C ARG A 5 -4.35 31.12 -4.81
N GLY A 6 -3.22 31.31 -5.52
CA GLY A 6 -1.87 31.13 -4.96
C GLY A 6 -1.29 32.30 -4.17
N SER A 7 -1.80 33.54 -4.33
CA SER A 7 -1.17 34.70 -3.70
C SER A 7 -1.53 34.91 -2.22
N ASN A 8 -2.73 34.50 -1.80
CA ASN A 8 -3.18 34.73 -0.42
C ASN A 8 -2.53 33.77 0.59
N ARG A 9 -2.12 32.56 0.15
CA ARG A 9 -1.46 31.59 1.04
C ARG A 9 -0.03 31.99 1.43
N ARG A 10 0.71 32.65 0.54
CA ARG A 10 2.07 33.16 0.85
C ARG A 10 2.08 34.30 1.86
N ILE A 11 1.07 35.17 1.81
CA ILE A 11 0.94 36.29 2.74
C ILE A 11 0.67 35.76 4.16
N ASN A 12 -0.17 34.76 4.32
CA ASN A 12 -0.50 34.19 5.63
C ASN A 12 0.71 33.46 6.28
N SER A 13 1.55 32.80 5.50
CA SER A 13 2.75 32.12 6.02
C SER A 13 3.81 33.15 6.53
N VAL A 14 3.95 34.28 5.87
CA VAL A 14 4.87 35.36 6.29
C VAL A 14 4.38 36.03 7.58
N GLN A 15 3.07 36.26 7.70
CA GLN A 15 2.48 36.80 8.94
C GLN A 15 2.60 35.83 10.11
N ALA A 16 2.44 34.52 9.87
CA ALA A 16 2.66 33.48 10.87
C ALA A 16 4.13 33.46 11.35
N GLN A 17 5.10 33.57 10.44
CA GLN A 17 6.51 33.66 10.79
C GLN A 17 6.85 34.91 11.59
N ASP A 18 6.26 36.07 11.27
CA ASP A 18 6.48 37.32 12.02
C ASP A 18 5.84 37.28 13.42
N ARG A 19 4.67 36.63 13.57
CA ARG A 19 4.07 36.39 14.88
C ARG A 19 4.91 35.43 15.71
N LEU A 20 5.43 34.34 15.11
CA LEU A 20 6.36 33.41 15.75
C LEU A 20 7.65 34.09 16.24
N ARG A 21 8.23 34.99 15.44
CA ARG A 21 9.40 35.74 15.87
C ARG A 21 9.10 36.63 17.09
N ARG A 22 7.89 37.19 17.19
CA ARG A 22 7.46 37.96 18.36
C ARG A 22 7.21 37.07 19.59
N HIS A 23 6.63 35.87 19.39
CA HIS A 23 6.43 34.93 20.48
C HIS A 23 7.71 34.21 20.93
N SER A 24 8.64 33.93 20.03
CA SER A 24 9.92 33.32 20.39
C SER A 24 10.84 34.25 21.20
N SER A 25 10.73 35.55 21.01
CA SER A 25 11.47 36.53 21.84
C SER A 25 10.86 36.72 23.26
N ALA A 26 9.56 36.41 23.42
CA ALA A 26 8.89 36.47 24.72
C ALA A 26 9.02 35.15 25.51
N ASN A 27 9.27 34.03 24.88
CA ASN A 27 9.34 32.67 25.47
C ASN A 27 10.76 32.08 25.46
N ALA A 28 11.80 32.88 25.51
CA ALA A 28 13.16 32.42 25.85
C ALA A 28 13.31 31.99 27.33
N ARG A 29 12.21 31.58 27.98
CA ARG A 29 12.26 30.75 29.21
C ARG A 29 12.77 29.37 28.78
N SER A 30 13.93 28.98 29.30
CA SER A 30 14.57 27.68 29.11
C SER A 30 13.53 26.57 28.92
N LYS A 31 13.53 25.89 27.74
CA LYS A 31 12.75 24.69 27.52
C LYS A 31 13.12 23.69 28.62
N ARG A 32 12.32 23.62 29.70
CA ARG A 32 12.47 22.55 30.69
C ARG A 32 12.18 21.25 29.93
N LEU A 33 13.20 20.46 29.71
CA LEU A 33 13.05 19.10 29.23
C LEU A 33 12.15 18.37 30.23
N VAL A 34 11.04 17.86 29.76
CA VAL A 34 10.16 17.02 30.58
C VAL A 34 10.93 15.77 30.94
N SER A 35 11.04 15.47 32.25
CA SER A 35 11.67 14.24 32.69
C SER A 35 10.77 13.05 32.37
N ALA A 36 11.34 11.88 32.08
CA ALA A 36 10.57 10.63 31.88
C ALA A 36 9.69 10.33 33.10
N GLN A 37 10.15 10.66 34.30
CA GLN A 37 9.39 10.47 35.56
C GLN A 37 8.16 11.39 35.64
N ASP A 38 8.26 12.63 35.18
CA ASP A 38 7.11 13.54 35.15
C ASP A 38 6.10 13.12 34.10
N ALA A 39 6.58 12.72 32.91
CA ALA A 39 5.74 12.18 31.83
C ALA A 39 4.97 10.93 32.31
N TYR A 40 5.66 10.00 32.97
CA TYR A 40 5.06 8.82 33.58
C TYR A 40 3.96 9.18 34.56
N LEU A 41 4.24 10.06 35.54
CA LEU A 41 3.28 10.43 36.59
C LEU A 41 2.03 11.10 35.97
N TYR A 42 2.16 11.92 34.94
CA TYR A 42 1.02 12.51 34.26
C TYR A 42 0.24 11.50 33.42
N ALA A 43 0.89 10.56 32.77
CA ALA A 43 0.23 9.46 32.07
C ALA A 43 -0.53 8.57 33.05
N LEU A 44 0.09 8.23 34.18
CA LEU A 44 -0.51 7.41 35.23
C LEU A 44 -1.76 8.07 35.84
N ARG A 45 -1.72 9.40 36.12
CA ARG A 45 -2.88 10.15 36.61
C ARG A 45 -4.08 9.99 35.70
N VAL A 46 -3.88 10.22 34.40
CA VAL A 46 -4.97 10.14 33.42
C VAL A 46 -5.46 8.72 33.26
N ALA A 47 -4.58 7.74 33.20
CA ALA A 47 -4.95 6.32 33.11
C ALA A 47 -5.77 5.86 34.35
N TYR A 48 -5.38 6.30 35.52
CA TYR A 48 -6.11 6.04 36.76
C TYR A 48 -7.47 6.75 36.77
N LEU A 49 -7.54 8.02 36.36
CA LEU A 49 -8.81 8.75 36.24
C LEU A 49 -9.75 8.06 35.26
N ALA A 50 -9.24 7.61 34.12
CA ALA A 50 -10.03 6.88 33.12
C ALA A 50 -10.66 5.61 33.71
N TYR A 51 -9.95 4.91 34.60
CA TYR A 51 -10.51 3.78 35.38
C TYR A 51 -11.59 4.23 36.34
N LEU A 52 -11.40 5.32 37.06
CA LEU A 52 -12.41 5.86 37.98
C LEU A 52 -13.70 6.28 37.28
N LEU A 53 -13.61 6.75 36.05
CA LEU A 53 -14.76 7.18 35.24
C LEU A 53 -15.46 6.05 34.47
N GLN A 54 -14.94 4.82 34.53
CA GLN A 54 -15.66 3.68 33.94
C GLN A 54 -17.00 3.44 34.67
N PRO A 55 -18.04 3.01 34.00
CA PRO A 55 -19.30 2.64 34.64
C PRO A 55 -19.05 1.53 35.64
N ARG A 56 -19.66 1.67 36.84
CA ARG A 56 -19.53 0.65 37.85
C ARG A 56 -20.15 -0.65 37.37
N GLN A 57 -19.42 -1.74 37.50
CA GLN A 57 -19.98 -3.06 37.20
C GLN A 57 -21.08 -3.40 38.22
N LYS A 58 -22.22 -3.76 37.69
CA LYS A 58 -23.33 -4.21 38.54
C LYS A 58 -23.42 -5.72 38.46
N ARG A 59 -23.42 -6.37 39.59
CA ARG A 59 -23.68 -7.80 39.74
C ARG A 59 -25.14 -7.97 40.13
N VAL A 60 -25.83 -8.79 39.38
CA VAL A 60 -27.16 -9.21 39.73
C VAL A 60 -27.06 -10.22 40.85
N GLN A 61 -27.41 -9.82 42.11
CA GLN A 61 -27.42 -10.69 43.26
C GLN A 61 -28.86 -11.12 43.51
N HIS A 62 -29.12 -12.42 43.49
CA HIS A 62 -30.39 -12.98 43.94
C HIS A 62 -30.50 -12.94 45.45
N VAL A 63 -31.41 -12.12 45.93
CA VAL A 63 -31.82 -12.15 47.37
C VAL A 63 -33.06 -13.03 47.45
N PRO A 64 -33.06 -14.13 48.25
CA PRO A 64 -34.25 -14.94 48.43
C PRO A 64 -35.36 -14.11 49.05
N ALA A 65 -36.47 -13.97 48.35
CA ALA A 65 -37.63 -13.22 48.84
C ALA A 65 -38.41 -14.05 49.86
N ALA A 66 -38.80 -13.43 50.96
CA ALA A 66 -39.83 -13.96 51.83
C ALA A 66 -41.16 -14.08 51.06
N PRO A 67 -41.96 -15.14 51.25
CA PRO A 67 -43.09 -15.42 50.41
C PRO A 67 -44.17 -14.35 50.60
N LYS A 68 -44.35 -13.52 49.54
CA LYS A 68 -45.52 -12.63 49.45
C LYS A 68 -46.62 -13.30 48.61
N PRO A 69 -47.89 -13.13 48.91
CA PRO A 69 -48.95 -13.71 48.11
C PRO A 69 -48.98 -13.14 46.71
N VAL A 70 -49.00 -14.03 45.74
CA VAL A 70 -49.01 -13.75 44.30
C VAL A 70 -50.31 -13.01 43.93
N GLN A 71 -50.24 -11.72 43.64
CA GLN A 71 -51.31 -11.06 42.90
C GLN A 71 -51.21 -11.45 41.39
N ARG A 72 -52.21 -12.23 40.98
CA ARG A 72 -52.37 -12.65 39.58
C ARG A 72 -52.65 -11.45 38.69
N SER A 73 -51.69 -11.05 37.89
CA SER A 73 -51.93 -10.15 36.76
C SER A 73 -52.39 -11.01 35.55
N THR A 74 -53.65 -10.94 35.26
CA THR A 74 -54.26 -11.56 34.08
C THR A 74 -53.94 -10.78 32.82
N THR A 75 -52.78 -11.00 32.20
CA THR A 75 -52.63 -10.64 30.78
C THR A 75 -53.36 -11.72 29.98
N SER A 76 -54.62 -11.41 29.58
CA SER A 76 -55.51 -12.33 28.93
C SER A 76 -54.94 -12.72 27.55
N VAL A 77 -55.07 -14.00 27.19
CA VAL A 77 -54.94 -14.54 25.82
C VAL A 77 -55.66 -13.65 24.79
N THR A 78 -56.80 -12.98 25.21
CA THR A 78 -57.49 -12.00 24.43
C THR A 78 -56.71 -10.74 24.07
N ASP A 79 -55.74 -10.34 24.89
CA ASP A 79 -54.94 -9.15 24.59
C ASP A 79 -53.82 -9.49 23.57
N LEU A 80 -53.30 -10.71 23.59
CA LEU A 80 -52.40 -11.20 22.57
C LEU A 80 -53.06 -11.33 21.20
N VAL A 81 -54.31 -11.81 21.18
CA VAL A 81 -55.14 -11.86 19.96
C VAL A 81 -55.45 -10.47 19.44
N LYS A 82 -55.70 -9.48 20.30
CA LYS A 82 -55.87 -8.08 19.90
C LYS A 82 -54.58 -7.47 19.35
N ASP A 83 -53.43 -7.73 19.99
CA ASP A 83 -52.11 -7.25 19.52
C ASP A 83 -51.76 -7.88 18.14
N ILE A 84 -52.13 -9.15 17.92
CA ILE A 84 -51.95 -9.83 16.64
C ILE A 84 -52.90 -9.22 15.58
N SER A 85 -54.12 -8.92 15.91
CA SER A 85 -55.14 -8.34 15.00
C SER A 85 -54.85 -6.89 14.61
N LEU A 86 -54.02 -6.18 15.37
CA LEU A 86 -53.55 -4.81 15.08
C LEU A 86 -52.36 -4.77 14.11
N ILE A 87 -51.87 -5.91 13.65
CA ILE A 87 -50.77 -5.93 12.67
C ILE A 87 -51.37 -5.46 11.32
N ARG A 88 -50.90 -4.28 10.91
CA ARG A 88 -51.35 -3.70 9.64
C ARG A 88 -50.78 -4.52 8.49
N ASP A 89 -51.60 -5.08 7.63
CA ASP A 89 -51.18 -5.88 6.49
C ASP A 89 -50.40 -5.05 5.49
N SER A 90 -49.09 -5.17 5.49
CA SER A 90 -48.16 -4.51 4.57
C SER A 90 -47.23 -5.53 3.92
N LYS A 91 -46.62 -5.20 2.79
CA LYS A 91 -45.61 -6.05 2.15
C LYS A 91 -44.41 -6.36 3.06
N SER A 92 -44.08 -5.44 3.99
CA SER A 92 -42.95 -5.57 4.94
C SER A 92 -43.24 -6.54 6.08
N THR A 93 -44.51 -6.85 6.38
CA THR A 93 -44.90 -7.75 7.47
C THR A 93 -45.28 -9.15 7.03
N ARG A 94 -45.26 -9.43 5.72
CA ARG A 94 -45.52 -10.76 5.17
C ARG A 94 -44.29 -11.61 5.12
N PHE A 95 -44.42 -12.92 5.26
CA PHE A 95 -43.30 -13.85 5.08
C PHE A 95 -42.72 -13.82 3.67
N PRO A 96 -41.38 -14.03 3.51
CA PRO A 96 -40.78 -14.14 2.20
C PRO A 96 -41.23 -15.41 1.45
N HIS A 97 -41.03 -15.45 0.13
CA HIS A 97 -41.31 -16.64 -0.66
C HIS A 97 -40.39 -17.78 -0.23
N GLY A 98 -40.89 -18.99 -0.18
CA GLY A 98 -40.13 -20.19 0.24
C GLY A 98 -40.06 -20.40 1.75
N PHE A 99 -40.45 -19.41 2.57
CA PHE A 99 -40.38 -19.49 4.02
C PHE A 99 -41.09 -20.71 4.59
N MET A 100 -42.29 -21.06 4.06
CA MET A 100 -43.10 -22.22 4.52
C MET A 100 -42.34 -23.55 4.34
N GLY A 101 -41.52 -23.67 3.30
CA GLY A 101 -40.69 -24.86 3.07
C GLY A 101 -39.57 -25.02 4.09
N GLU A 102 -38.89 -23.89 4.43
CA GLU A 102 -37.80 -23.92 5.42
C GLU A 102 -38.35 -24.08 6.85
N LEU A 103 -39.50 -23.49 7.14
CA LEU A 103 -40.16 -23.70 8.42
C LEU A 103 -40.57 -25.16 8.61
N ASP A 104 -41.12 -25.84 7.57
CA ASP A 104 -41.47 -27.25 7.59
C ASP A 104 -40.26 -28.15 7.98
N LYS A 105 -39.11 -27.91 7.31
CA LYS A 105 -37.86 -28.60 7.63
C LYS A 105 -37.44 -28.40 9.08
N ARG A 106 -37.62 -27.18 9.59
CA ARG A 106 -37.21 -26.84 10.94
C ARG A 106 -38.15 -27.39 12.02
N ILE A 107 -39.45 -27.37 11.79
CA ILE A 107 -40.43 -28.04 12.67
C ILE A 107 -40.13 -29.56 12.71
N THR A 108 -39.79 -30.17 11.58
CA THR A 108 -39.39 -31.56 11.53
C THR A 108 -38.13 -31.84 12.38
N LYS A 109 -37.13 -30.92 12.38
CA LYS A 109 -35.96 -31.03 13.25
C LYS A 109 -36.31 -30.95 14.76
N VAL A 110 -37.31 -30.13 15.12
CA VAL A 110 -37.83 -30.07 16.50
C VAL A 110 -38.40 -31.44 16.90
N LEU A 111 -39.23 -32.05 16.05
CA LEU A 111 -39.84 -33.36 16.33
C LEU A 111 -38.81 -34.46 16.41
N MET A 112 -37.79 -34.46 15.57
CA MET A 112 -36.68 -35.38 15.59
C MET A 112 -35.73 -35.14 16.79
N GLY A 113 -35.84 -34.00 17.49
CA GLY A 113 -35.00 -33.64 18.63
C GLY A 113 -33.59 -33.20 18.23
N THR A 114 -33.37 -32.81 16.98
CA THR A 114 -32.09 -32.33 16.43
C THR A 114 -31.96 -30.81 16.46
N GLU A 115 -32.99 -30.08 16.93
CA GLU A 115 -32.90 -28.64 17.06
C GLU A 115 -31.97 -28.26 18.25
N LYS A 116 -31.24 -27.17 18.10
CA LYS A 116 -30.12 -26.78 19.01
C LYS A 116 -30.55 -26.44 20.44
N MET A 117 -31.72 -25.87 20.61
CA MET A 117 -32.19 -25.43 21.93
C MET A 117 -32.80 -26.59 22.73
N PRO A 118 -32.44 -26.72 24.03
CA PRO A 118 -32.91 -27.84 24.84
C PRO A 118 -34.41 -27.85 25.12
N GLU A 119 -35.06 -26.68 25.09
CA GLU A 119 -36.49 -26.52 25.32
C GLU A 119 -37.34 -27.26 24.29
N TYR A 120 -36.86 -27.42 23.05
CA TYR A 120 -37.52 -28.22 22.00
C TYR A 120 -37.45 -29.73 22.24
N ARG A 121 -36.70 -30.22 23.25
CA ARG A 121 -36.67 -31.63 23.61
C ARG A 121 -37.81 -32.04 24.53
N ASP A 122 -38.48 -31.03 25.13
CA ASP A 122 -39.64 -31.30 25.98
C ASP A 122 -40.73 -32.07 25.23
N ALA A 123 -41.28 -33.09 25.88
CA ALA A 123 -42.31 -33.98 25.30
C ALA A 123 -43.60 -33.22 25.03
N THR A 124 -43.95 -32.22 25.85
CA THR A 124 -45.16 -31.41 25.69
C THR A 124 -45.03 -30.43 24.53
N VAL A 125 -43.88 -29.83 24.38
CA VAL A 125 -43.51 -28.97 23.24
C VAL A 125 -43.56 -29.79 21.94
N LYS A 126 -42.93 -30.97 21.89
CA LYS A 126 -43.00 -31.83 20.73
C LYS A 126 -44.42 -32.20 20.32
N ARG A 127 -45.27 -32.56 21.29
CA ARG A 127 -46.70 -32.89 21.01
C ARG A 127 -47.42 -31.70 20.39
N THR A 128 -47.26 -30.50 20.93
CA THR A 128 -47.90 -29.29 20.37
C THR A 128 -47.42 -29.03 18.94
N PHE A 129 -46.09 -29.15 18.72
CA PHE A 129 -45.53 -28.99 17.36
C PHE A 129 -45.98 -30.09 16.39
N ALA A 130 -46.18 -31.33 16.87
CA ALA A 130 -46.70 -32.42 16.05
C ALA A 130 -48.14 -32.19 15.62
N VAL A 131 -49.03 -31.73 16.57
CA VAL A 131 -50.43 -31.39 16.25
C VAL A 131 -50.44 -30.25 15.23
N PHE A 132 -49.65 -29.22 15.42
CA PHE A 132 -49.53 -28.13 14.45
C PHE A 132 -49.02 -28.59 13.09
N LEU A 133 -47.99 -29.48 13.03
CA LEU A 133 -47.45 -29.97 11.78
C LEU A 133 -48.51 -30.73 10.94
N ASN A 134 -49.45 -31.44 11.55
CA ASN A 134 -50.54 -32.11 10.84
C ASN A 134 -51.42 -31.12 10.10
N GLU A 135 -51.78 -29.99 10.75
CA GLU A 135 -52.54 -28.93 10.11
C GLU A 135 -51.68 -28.12 9.10
N PHE A 136 -50.41 -27.91 9.41
CA PHE A 136 -49.45 -27.27 8.55
C PHE A 136 -49.20 -28.02 7.23
N LYS A 137 -49.31 -29.35 7.22
CA LYS A 137 -49.21 -30.20 6.03
C LYS A 137 -50.51 -30.31 5.20
N ASP A 138 -51.61 -29.77 5.68
CA ASP A 138 -52.85 -29.71 4.90
C ASP A 138 -52.61 -28.95 3.59
N PRO A 139 -52.87 -29.51 2.41
CA PRO A 139 -52.65 -28.88 1.13
C PRO A 139 -53.44 -27.57 0.96
N ARG A 140 -54.61 -27.46 1.56
CA ARG A 140 -55.47 -26.24 1.51
C ARG A 140 -54.86 -25.15 2.35
N PHE A 141 -54.43 -25.50 3.55
CA PHE A 141 -53.74 -24.55 4.46
C PHE A 141 -52.46 -24.02 3.82
N ARG A 142 -51.62 -24.94 3.31
CA ARG A 142 -50.37 -24.57 2.69
C ARG A 142 -50.53 -23.64 1.48
N LYS A 143 -51.47 -23.94 0.61
CA LYS A 143 -51.79 -23.11 -0.57
C LYS A 143 -52.25 -21.70 -0.17
N ASN A 144 -53.07 -21.59 0.89
CA ASN A 144 -53.53 -20.31 1.38
C ASN A 144 -52.38 -19.50 2.00
N MET A 145 -51.56 -20.16 2.82
CA MET A 145 -50.39 -19.51 3.45
C MET A 145 -49.33 -19.12 2.44
N ASP A 146 -49.09 -19.88 1.39
CA ASP A 146 -48.16 -19.51 0.31
C ASP A 146 -48.67 -18.33 -0.51
N LYS A 147 -50.02 -18.17 -0.63
CA LYS A 147 -50.66 -17.04 -1.32
C LYS A 147 -50.63 -15.78 -0.48
N ASP A 148 -51.10 -15.86 0.75
CA ASP A 148 -51.37 -14.70 1.59
C ASP A 148 -50.17 -14.31 2.44
N ARG A 149 -49.37 -15.30 2.88
CA ARG A 149 -48.10 -15.16 3.64
C ARG A 149 -48.19 -14.29 4.89
N ARG A 150 -49.39 -14.32 5.53
CA ARG A 150 -49.65 -13.51 6.73
C ARG A 150 -49.05 -14.16 7.98
N VAL A 151 -48.38 -13.34 8.79
CA VAL A 151 -47.78 -13.78 10.05
C VAL A 151 -48.86 -14.13 11.08
N GLU A 152 -49.91 -13.32 11.11
CA GLU A 152 -51.03 -13.46 12.04
C GLU A 152 -51.69 -14.83 11.92
N ASP A 153 -52.01 -15.24 10.71
CA ASP A 153 -52.73 -16.51 10.45
C ASP A 153 -51.89 -17.70 10.92
N LEU A 154 -50.57 -17.64 10.67
CA LEU A 154 -49.66 -18.69 11.11
C LEU A 154 -49.58 -18.78 12.64
N LEU A 155 -49.47 -17.64 13.32
CA LEU A 155 -49.35 -17.59 14.78
C LEU A 155 -50.67 -17.95 15.46
N LEU A 156 -51.82 -17.47 14.95
CA LEU A 156 -53.17 -17.79 15.48
C LEU A 156 -53.48 -19.28 15.37
N ILE A 157 -53.13 -19.94 14.27
CA ILE A 157 -53.32 -21.36 14.08
C ILE A 157 -52.45 -22.18 15.03
N PHE A 158 -51.16 -21.79 15.17
CA PHE A 158 -50.28 -22.42 16.15
C PHE A 158 -50.86 -22.25 17.57
N PHE A 159 -51.28 -21.03 17.93
CA PHE A 159 -51.88 -20.71 19.22
C PHE A 159 -53.13 -21.56 19.48
N SER A 160 -54.06 -21.68 18.50
CA SER A 160 -55.25 -22.52 18.59
C SER A 160 -54.90 -24.01 18.82
N ASN A 161 -53.93 -24.54 18.11
CA ASN A 161 -53.48 -25.93 18.26
C ASN A 161 -52.81 -26.15 19.63
N ALA A 162 -51.94 -25.19 20.08
CA ALA A 162 -51.32 -25.24 21.39
C ALA A 162 -52.37 -25.23 22.51
N THR A 163 -53.37 -24.35 22.39
CA THR A 163 -54.45 -24.27 23.34
C THR A 163 -55.24 -25.57 23.43
N LYS A 164 -55.69 -26.11 22.28
CA LYS A 164 -56.42 -27.39 22.22
C LYS A 164 -55.64 -28.55 22.80
N GLU A 165 -54.36 -28.61 22.51
CA GLU A 165 -53.54 -29.75 22.97
C GLU A 165 -53.24 -29.65 24.46
N LEU A 166 -52.89 -28.46 24.98
CA LEU A 166 -52.54 -28.27 26.40
C LEU A 166 -53.77 -28.23 27.32
N GLN A 167 -54.94 -27.96 26.78
CA GLN A 167 -56.20 -27.98 27.55
C GLN A 167 -56.78 -29.41 27.69
N LYS A 168 -56.37 -30.36 26.87
CA LYS A 168 -56.83 -31.76 26.95
C LYS A 168 -56.56 -32.33 28.31
N GLY A 169 -57.66 -32.82 28.96
CA GLY A 169 -57.56 -33.48 30.28
C GLY A 169 -57.32 -32.57 31.47
N LYS A 170 -57.42 -31.24 31.29
CA LYS A 170 -57.33 -30.29 32.44
C LYS A 170 -58.72 -29.96 32.96
N LEU A 171 -58.81 -29.76 34.26
CA LEU A 171 -60.03 -29.32 34.95
C LEU A 171 -60.27 -27.81 34.65
N PRO A 172 -61.56 -27.39 34.63
CA PRO A 172 -61.91 -25.98 34.32
C PRO A 172 -61.30 -24.94 35.27
N THR A 173 -60.84 -25.36 36.45
CA THR A 173 -60.27 -24.52 37.47
C THR A 173 -58.73 -24.43 37.39
N ASP A 174 -58.09 -25.26 36.54
CA ASP A 174 -56.63 -25.32 36.38
C ASP A 174 -56.18 -24.35 35.26
N ASP A 175 -55.74 -23.16 35.62
CA ASP A 175 -55.26 -22.14 34.67
C ASP A 175 -53.76 -22.31 34.31
N GLY A 176 -53.07 -23.33 34.80
CA GLY A 176 -51.66 -23.58 34.53
C GLY A 176 -51.31 -23.84 33.07
N TRP A 177 -52.30 -24.39 32.31
CA TRP A 177 -52.09 -24.60 30.88
C TRP A 177 -51.97 -23.31 30.06
N LYS A 178 -52.51 -22.16 30.52
CA LYS A 178 -52.43 -20.86 29.84
C LYS A 178 -50.96 -20.40 29.76
N LEU A 179 -50.23 -20.51 30.85
CA LEU A 179 -48.79 -20.18 30.89
C LEU A 179 -47.97 -21.09 29.98
N MET A 180 -48.33 -22.37 29.88
CA MET A 180 -47.70 -23.31 28.96
C MET A 180 -48.02 -22.98 27.53
N VAL A 181 -49.21 -22.48 27.20
CA VAL A 181 -49.53 -21.99 25.84
C VAL A 181 -48.64 -20.81 25.47
N ASP A 182 -48.52 -19.81 26.34
CA ASP A 182 -47.68 -18.63 26.12
C ASP A 182 -46.22 -19.03 25.89
N ARG A 183 -45.70 -19.98 26.65
CA ARG A 183 -44.36 -20.57 26.50
C ARG A 183 -44.18 -21.25 25.14
N HIS A 184 -45.14 -22.10 24.74
CA HIS A 184 -45.06 -22.82 23.46
C HIS A 184 -45.18 -21.89 22.26
N VAL A 185 -46.03 -20.86 22.34
CA VAL A 185 -46.13 -19.81 21.30
C VAL A 185 -44.84 -18.99 21.23
N ALA A 186 -44.22 -18.64 22.35
CA ALA A 186 -42.94 -17.95 22.36
C ALA A 186 -41.83 -18.80 21.70
N LEU A 187 -41.77 -20.10 22.01
CA LEU A 187 -40.85 -21.03 21.35
C LEU A 187 -41.08 -21.12 19.85
N PHE A 188 -42.37 -21.11 19.43
CA PHE A 188 -42.70 -21.10 18.02
C PHE A 188 -42.28 -19.79 17.32
N ILE A 189 -42.50 -18.62 17.93
CA ILE A 189 -42.05 -17.33 17.45
C ILE A 189 -40.50 -17.32 17.33
N ARG A 190 -39.81 -17.89 18.30
CA ARG A 190 -38.35 -18.06 18.31
C ARG A 190 -37.85 -18.91 17.12
N LEU A 191 -38.57 -20.02 16.82
CA LEU A 191 -38.30 -20.87 15.68
C LEU A 191 -38.50 -20.12 14.35
N VAL A 192 -39.58 -19.36 14.23
CA VAL A 192 -39.90 -18.51 13.07
C VAL A 192 -38.81 -17.47 12.86
N SER A 193 -38.44 -16.77 13.92
CA SER A 193 -37.40 -15.72 13.90
C SER A 193 -36.03 -16.32 13.50
N ALA A 194 -35.69 -17.48 14.04
CA ALA A 194 -34.47 -18.18 13.69
C ALA A 194 -34.47 -18.66 12.23
N THR A 195 -35.64 -19.11 11.71
CA THR A 195 -35.76 -19.49 10.29
C THR A 195 -35.56 -18.29 9.36
N LEU A 196 -36.06 -17.12 9.73
CA LEU A 196 -35.84 -15.89 8.97
C LEU A 196 -34.35 -15.46 9.00
N LYS A 197 -33.70 -15.62 10.15
CA LYS A 197 -32.29 -15.24 10.33
C LYS A 197 -31.35 -16.18 9.55
N ASP A 198 -31.55 -17.47 9.65
CA ASP A 198 -30.67 -18.47 9.02
C ASP A 198 -30.72 -18.44 7.48
N ASN A 199 -31.77 -17.85 6.91
CA ASN A 199 -31.91 -17.66 5.46
C ASN A 199 -31.69 -16.19 5.01
N ASP A 200 -31.07 -15.36 5.84
CA ASP A 200 -30.79 -13.93 5.57
C ASP A 200 -32.01 -13.03 5.24
N TRP A 201 -33.22 -13.51 5.47
CA TRP A 201 -34.46 -12.76 5.19
C TRP A 201 -34.77 -11.66 6.18
N THR A 202 -34.03 -11.57 7.27
CA THR A 202 -34.16 -10.48 8.28
C THR A 202 -33.72 -9.13 7.75
N LYS A 203 -32.77 -9.10 6.80
CA LYS A 203 -32.32 -7.87 6.14
C LYS A 203 -33.40 -7.26 5.26
N ASP A 204 -34.11 -8.11 4.54
CA ASP A 204 -35.21 -7.70 3.63
C ASP A 204 -36.49 -7.36 4.37
N ARG A 205 -36.63 -7.84 5.61
CA ARG A 205 -37.88 -7.74 6.43
C ARG A 205 -37.57 -7.31 7.87
N PRO A 206 -36.91 -6.17 8.11
CA PRO A 206 -36.55 -5.74 9.45
C PRO A 206 -37.76 -5.48 10.37
N GLU A 207 -38.87 -4.96 9.82
CA GLU A 207 -40.10 -4.70 10.56
C GLU A 207 -40.75 -5.99 11.08
N LEU A 208 -40.78 -7.06 10.27
CA LEU A 208 -41.25 -8.36 10.68
C LEU A 208 -40.41 -8.94 11.81
N ALA A 209 -39.08 -8.89 11.68
CA ALA A 209 -38.13 -9.39 12.71
C ALA A 209 -38.30 -8.66 14.04
N GLN A 210 -38.46 -7.34 14.01
CA GLN A 210 -38.64 -6.51 15.20
C GLN A 210 -39.96 -6.81 15.90
N ARG A 211 -41.05 -7.00 15.14
CA ARG A 211 -42.37 -7.33 15.69
C ARG A 211 -42.37 -8.71 16.36
N LEU A 212 -41.81 -9.73 15.71
CA LEU A 212 -41.68 -11.06 16.30
C LEU A 212 -40.89 -11.05 17.59
N ALA A 213 -39.77 -10.29 17.65
CA ALA A 213 -38.98 -10.12 18.88
C ALA A 213 -39.77 -9.42 19.99
N THR A 214 -40.59 -8.43 19.65
CA THR A 214 -41.47 -7.74 20.62
C THR A 214 -42.55 -8.65 21.17
N MET A 215 -43.16 -9.47 20.31
CA MET A 215 -44.15 -10.46 20.73
C MET A 215 -43.57 -11.55 21.63
N GLU A 216 -42.38 -12.06 21.28
CA GLU A 216 -41.67 -13.03 22.11
C GLU A 216 -41.39 -12.48 23.51
N LYS A 217 -40.91 -11.24 23.60
CA LYS A 217 -40.67 -10.56 24.92
C LYS A 217 -41.94 -10.43 25.72
N LYS A 218 -43.06 -10.08 25.11
CA LYS A 218 -44.35 -9.94 25.83
C LYS A 218 -44.84 -11.27 26.38
N LEU A 219 -44.71 -12.36 25.62
CA LEU A 219 -45.12 -13.71 26.05
C LEU A 219 -44.24 -14.27 27.20
N LEU A 220 -42.97 -13.90 27.19
CA LEU A 220 -42.01 -14.37 28.17
C LEU A 220 -41.89 -13.49 29.43
N VAL A 221 -42.65 -12.41 29.55
CA VAL A 221 -42.65 -11.53 30.74
C VAL A 221 -42.85 -12.31 32.03
N HIS A 222 -43.62 -13.39 32.00
CA HIS A 222 -43.92 -14.23 33.16
C HIS A 222 -43.14 -15.58 33.19
N ASP A 223 -42.31 -15.86 32.22
CA ASP A 223 -41.50 -17.09 32.14
C ASP A 223 -40.01 -16.76 32.40
N GLN A 224 -39.62 -16.92 33.69
CA GLN A 224 -38.25 -16.63 34.15
C GLN A 224 -37.20 -17.58 33.57
N ASP A 225 -37.55 -18.82 33.18
CA ASP A 225 -36.61 -19.83 32.66
C ASP A 225 -36.21 -19.56 31.20
N LEU A 226 -37.07 -18.92 30.41
CA LEU A 226 -36.80 -18.62 28.99
C LEU A 226 -36.41 -17.16 28.75
N SER A 227 -36.70 -16.22 29.66
CA SER A 227 -36.30 -14.81 29.57
C SER A 227 -34.83 -14.60 29.93
N ALA A 228 -34.24 -15.50 30.77
CA ALA A 228 -32.82 -15.55 31.08
C ALA A 228 -32.07 -16.49 30.11
N GLY A 229 -32.00 -16.13 28.86
CA GLY A 229 -31.16 -16.83 27.87
C GLY A 229 -29.69 -16.54 28.13
N GLU A 230 -29.01 -17.43 28.80
CA GLU A 230 -27.61 -17.54 29.20
C GLU A 230 -27.38 -17.39 30.71
N GLN A 231 -27.78 -18.36 31.48
CA GLN A 231 -26.97 -18.96 32.55
C GLN A 231 -27.83 -19.95 33.32
N ARG A 232 -27.57 -21.23 33.13
CA ARG A 232 -28.08 -22.30 33.98
C ARG A 232 -27.25 -22.34 35.25
N ASN A 233 -27.88 -22.05 36.36
CA ASN A 233 -27.68 -22.85 37.58
C ASN A 233 -28.92 -22.63 38.48
N GLY A 234 -29.51 -23.71 38.89
CA GLY A 234 -30.80 -23.78 39.55
C GLY A 234 -30.80 -23.17 40.99
N GLY A 235 -31.95 -22.72 41.36
CA GLY A 235 -32.31 -22.44 42.76
C GLY A 235 -33.23 -21.25 42.96
N GLN A 236 -34.48 -21.55 43.30
CA GLN A 236 -35.41 -20.78 44.16
C GLN A 236 -35.54 -19.28 43.98
N GLY A 237 -36.77 -18.85 43.81
CA GLY A 237 -37.25 -17.48 43.61
C GLY A 237 -36.66 -16.47 44.59
N GLY A 238 -36.07 -15.44 44.06
CA GLY A 238 -35.58 -14.27 44.78
C GLY A 238 -35.64 -13.05 43.91
N THR A 239 -35.87 -11.89 44.50
CA THR A 239 -35.75 -10.59 43.83
C THR A 239 -34.28 -10.34 43.45
N THR A 240 -34.02 -10.09 42.19
CA THR A 240 -32.69 -9.67 41.74
C THR A 240 -32.46 -8.21 42.07
N ILE A 241 -31.58 -7.96 43.01
CA ILE A 241 -31.08 -6.61 43.29
C ILE A 241 -29.76 -6.45 42.54
N GLU A 242 -29.68 -5.42 41.70
CA GLU A 242 -28.39 -5.02 41.13
C GLU A 242 -27.53 -4.43 42.25
N VAL A 243 -26.52 -5.16 42.66
CA VAL A 243 -25.55 -4.69 43.63
C VAL A 243 -24.32 -4.22 42.88
N GLU A 244 -23.93 -2.98 43.15
CA GLU A 244 -22.67 -2.47 42.59
C GLU A 244 -21.50 -3.27 43.15
N ILE A 245 -20.67 -3.80 42.26
CA ILE A 245 -19.42 -4.47 42.68
C ILE A 245 -18.45 -3.39 43.18
N PRO A 246 -17.91 -3.49 44.39
CA PRO A 246 -16.90 -2.55 44.86
C PRO A 246 -15.72 -2.60 43.87
N ARG A 247 -15.22 -1.43 43.48
CA ARG A 247 -14.05 -1.33 42.57
C ARG A 247 -12.85 -1.87 43.29
N THR A 248 -12.10 -2.71 42.62
CA THR A 248 -10.74 -3.09 43.01
C THR A 248 -9.79 -1.97 42.58
N TYR A 249 -8.81 -1.66 43.39
CA TYR A 249 -7.79 -0.65 43.08
C TYR A 249 -6.45 -1.33 42.80
N GLU A 250 -6.50 -2.52 42.21
CA GLU A 250 -5.32 -3.26 41.82
C GLU A 250 -4.95 -2.95 40.34
N VAL A 251 -3.68 -2.73 40.08
CA VAL A 251 -3.15 -2.37 38.77
C VAL A 251 -3.57 -3.38 37.68
N LYS A 252 -3.65 -4.67 38.04
CA LYS A 252 -4.06 -5.74 37.14
C LYS A 252 -5.47 -5.55 36.52
N ASP A 253 -6.35 -4.81 37.24
CA ASP A 253 -7.73 -4.57 36.82
C ASP A 253 -7.89 -3.25 36.04
N MET A 254 -6.79 -2.55 35.78
CA MET A 254 -6.75 -1.24 35.14
C MET A 254 -5.98 -1.27 33.81
N PRO A 255 -6.64 -1.53 32.68
CA PRO A 255 -5.96 -1.74 31.40
C PRO A 255 -5.04 -0.60 30.95
N LEU A 256 -5.47 0.66 31.10
CA LEU A 256 -4.63 1.82 30.72
C LEU A 256 -3.46 2.03 31.69
N VAL A 257 -3.62 1.70 32.95
CA VAL A 257 -2.52 1.74 33.93
C VAL A 257 -1.48 0.66 33.62
N LEU A 258 -1.91 -0.53 33.18
CA LEU A 258 -1.02 -1.56 32.65
C LEU A 258 -0.26 -1.11 31.40
N ALA A 259 -0.92 -0.37 30.52
CA ALA A 259 -0.26 0.21 29.35
C ALA A 259 0.83 1.21 29.77
N VAL A 260 0.56 2.09 30.73
CA VAL A 260 1.56 3.03 31.26
C VAL A 260 2.75 2.28 31.89
N SER A 261 2.50 1.24 32.70
CA SER A 261 3.56 0.41 33.28
C SER A 261 4.50 -0.17 32.22
N ARG A 262 3.94 -0.69 31.12
CA ARG A 262 4.71 -1.27 30.01
C ARG A 262 5.49 -0.21 29.23
N ILE A 263 4.84 0.87 28.82
CA ILE A 263 5.45 1.96 28.05
C ILE A 263 6.66 2.54 28.78
N PHE A 264 6.55 2.77 30.09
CA PHE A 264 7.63 3.35 30.88
C PHE A 264 8.54 2.30 31.56
N SER A 265 8.31 1.01 31.28
CA SER A 265 9.09 -0.11 31.85
C SER A 265 9.17 -0.07 33.40
N ILE A 266 8.07 0.32 34.04
CA ILE A 266 7.98 0.41 35.49
C ILE A 266 7.27 -0.83 36.06
N SER A 267 7.77 -1.35 37.19
CA SER A 267 7.21 -2.57 37.80
C SER A 267 5.77 -2.34 38.29
N TYR A 268 4.95 -3.40 38.23
CA TYR A 268 3.56 -3.31 38.73
C TYR A 268 3.48 -2.96 40.23
N SER A 269 4.48 -3.35 41.01
CA SER A 269 4.57 -3.00 42.44
C SER A 269 4.79 -1.50 42.66
N ASP A 270 5.64 -0.88 41.87
CA ASP A 270 5.95 0.54 41.96
C ASP A 270 4.78 1.38 41.47
N VAL A 271 4.15 0.99 40.38
CA VAL A 271 2.91 1.63 39.89
C VAL A 271 1.80 1.54 40.93
N GLN A 272 1.65 0.38 41.62
CA GLN A 272 0.67 0.20 42.70
C GLN A 272 1.00 1.09 43.89
N ALA A 273 2.28 1.23 44.23
CA ALA A 273 2.73 2.10 45.32
C ALA A 273 2.41 3.56 45.00
N ASP A 274 2.65 4.00 43.77
CA ASP A 274 2.34 5.36 43.32
C ASP A 274 0.82 5.63 43.32
N ILE A 275 -0.01 4.70 42.84
CA ILE A 275 -1.47 4.83 42.94
C ILE A 275 -1.90 4.95 44.40
N ASN A 276 -1.40 4.09 45.29
CA ASN A 276 -1.74 4.12 46.70
C ASN A 276 -1.33 5.43 47.36
N ARG A 277 -0.20 6.00 46.94
CA ARG A 277 0.32 7.29 47.43
C ARG A 277 -0.55 8.46 47.03
N TYR A 278 -1.05 8.46 45.77
CA TYR A 278 -1.73 9.62 45.20
C TYR A 278 -3.25 9.48 45.07
N LYS A 279 -3.86 8.32 45.37
CA LYS A 279 -5.31 8.08 45.21
C LYS A 279 -6.19 9.07 45.95
N SER A 280 -5.71 9.70 47.03
CA SER A 280 -6.45 10.73 47.77
C SER A 280 -6.48 12.08 47.05
N VAL A 281 -5.51 12.33 46.18
CA VAL A 281 -5.39 13.56 45.37
C VAL A 281 -6.01 13.36 44.00
N TRP A 282 -5.80 12.18 43.37
CA TRP A 282 -6.29 11.88 42.03
C TRP A 282 -7.74 11.39 42.03
N THR A 283 -8.66 12.27 42.33
CA THR A 283 -10.08 11.99 42.49
C THR A 283 -10.93 12.57 41.35
N GLU A 284 -12.13 12.04 41.16
CA GLU A 284 -13.11 12.60 40.22
C GLU A 284 -13.47 14.04 40.58
N LYS A 285 -13.45 14.39 41.88
CA LYS A 285 -13.68 15.77 42.37
C LYS A 285 -12.58 16.72 41.87
N ALA A 286 -11.33 16.30 41.92
CA ALA A 286 -10.21 17.10 41.41
C ALA A 286 -10.29 17.26 39.88
N ALA A 287 -10.65 16.22 39.15
CA ALA A 287 -10.87 16.29 37.71
C ALA A 287 -12.01 17.22 37.33
N LEU A 288 -13.10 17.21 38.10
CA LEU A 288 -14.21 18.13 37.91
C LEU A 288 -13.79 19.58 38.15
N GLN A 289 -12.97 19.81 39.17
CA GLN A 289 -12.44 21.13 39.52
C GLN A 289 -11.52 21.64 38.37
N ASP A 290 -10.64 20.79 37.85
CA ASP A 290 -9.76 21.14 36.73
C ASP A 290 -10.58 21.60 35.51
N LEU A 291 -11.64 20.84 35.13
CA LEU A 291 -12.50 21.21 33.99
C LEU A 291 -13.27 22.51 34.21
N LYS A 292 -13.78 22.76 35.45
CA LYS A 292 -14.43 24.03 35.78
C LYS A 292 -13.47 25.20 35.73
N THR A 293 -12.25 25.01 36.21
CA THR A 293 -11.19 26.01 36.18
C THR A 293 -10.79 26.29 34.72
N TYR A 294 -10.65 25.25 33.89
CA TYR A 294 -10.35 25.38 32.47
C TYR A 294 -11.49 26.15 31.72
N GLN A 295 -12.75 25.81 31.99
CA GLN A 295 -13.90 26.50 31.44
C GLN A 295 -13.92 28.00 31.84
N ALA A 296 -13.56 28.32 33.08
CA ALA A 296 -13.42 29.70 33.54
C ALA A 296 -12.29 30.44 32.79
N HIS A 297 -11.15 29.82 32.64
CA HIS A 297 -10.03 30.39 31.88
C HIS A 297 -10.37 30.62 30.41
N LEU A 298 -11.09 29.67 29.78
CA LEU A 298 -11.58 29.81 28.39
C LEU A 298 -12.57 30.98 28.28
N SER A 299 -13.48 31.14 29.25
CA SER A 299 -14.47 32.24 29.26
C SER A 299 -13.82 33.61 29.49
N LEU A 300 -12.76 33.65 30.28
CA LEU A 300 -11.99 34.88 30.58
C LEU A 300 -10.85 35.17 29.60
N MET A 301 -10.66 34.30 28.58
CA MET A 301 -9.58 34.38 27.59
C MET A 301 -8.20 34.56 28.25
N THR A 302 -7.89 33.73 29.23
CA THR A 302 -6.60 33.80 29.93
C THR A 302 -5.53 33.06 29.15
N LYS A 303 -4.25 33.29 29.45
CA LYS A 303 -3.09 32.62 28.82
C LYS A 303 -2.99 31.10 29.13
N HIS A 304 -3.92 30.56 29.92
CA HIS A 304 -3.93 29.14 30.26
C HIS A 304 -4.76 28.27 29.31
N THR A 305 -5.39 28.89 28.33
CA THR A 305 -6.16 28.24 27.26
C THR A 305 -5.75 28.83 25.94
N LEU A 306 -6.09 28.19 24.83
CA LEU A 306 -5.89 28.77 23.51
C LEU A 306 -6.68 30.05 23.36
N ASN A 307 -6.08 31.03 22.72
CA ASN A 307 -6.60 32.40 22.47
C ASN A 307 -6.68 32.70 20.97
N SER A 308 -7.28 33.80 20.61
CA SER A 308 -7.31 34.30 19.23
C SER A 308 -5.89 34.44 18.62
N ASP A 309 -4.88 34.77 19.41
CA ASP A 309 -3.50 34.93 18.95
C ASP A 309 -2.82 33.62 18.56
N ASP A 310 -3.39 32.46 19.03
CA ASP A 310 -2.90 31.15 18.68
C ASP A 310 -3.41 30.64 17.32
N PHE A 311 -4.28 31.42 16.67
CA PHE A 311 -4.85 31.09 15.35
C PHE A 311 -4.57 32.20 14.35
N ASP A 312 -4.40 31.84 13.08
CA ASP A 312 -4.18 32.84 12.01
C ASP A 312 -5.44 33.66 11.68
N LEU A 313 -6.60 33.04 11.86
CA LEU A 313 -7.91 33.61 11.56
C LEU A 313 -8.77 33.61 12.81
N GLU A 314 -9.46 34.71 13.07
CA GLU A 314 -10.41 34.83 14.16
C GLU A 314 -11.58 33.82 14.01
N GLU A 315 -11.99 33.56 12.78
CA GLU A 315 -13.01 32.57 12.44
C GLU A 315 -12.61 31.15 12.87
N ALA A 316 -11.32 30.82 12.76
CA ALA A 316 -10.78 29.53 13.19
C ALA A 316 -10.81 29.38 14.71
N PHE A 317 -10.49 30.46 15.43
CA PHE A 317 -10.61 30.50 16.89
C PHE A 317 -12.06 30.34 17.35
N GLU A 318 -12.98 31.09 16.75
CA GLU A 318 -14.41 30.99 17.11
C GLU A 318 -14.99 29.59 16.77
N ALA A 319 -14.59 29.00 15.65
CA ALA A 319 -15.00 27.65 15.28
C ALA A 319 -14.48 26.60 16.29
N TRP A 320 -13.19 26.73 16.70
CA TRP A 320 -12.62 25.87 17.74
C TRP A 320 -13.35 26.06 19.08
N LYS A 321 -13.57 27.30 19.52
CA LYS A 321 -14.23 27.61 20.77
C LYS A 321 -15.69 27.13 20.80
N HIS A 322 -16.39 27.24 19.68
CA HIS A 322 -17.75 26.75 19.52
C HIS A 322 -17.85 25.23 19.73
N GLN A 323 -16.82 24.50 19.38
CA GLN A 323 -16.74 23.05 19.61
C GLN A 323 -16.24 22.73 21.03
N GLU A 324 -15.29 23.50 21.55
CA GLU A 324 -14.64 23.25 22.84
C GLU A 324 -15.59 23.38 24.03
N VAL A 325 -16.47 24.41 24.03
CA VAL A 325 -17.41 24.68 25.12
C VAL A 325 -18.42 23.52 25.34
N PRO A 326 -19.10 23.00 24.32
CA PRO A 326 -19.94 21.82 24.48
C PRO A 326 -19.15 20.57 24.95
N ASP A 327 -17.96 20.37 24.43
CA ASP A 327 -17.11 19.24 24.79
C ASP A 327 -16.75 19.23 26.28
N ILE A 328 -16.35 20.38 26.82
CA ILE A 328 -16.09 20.55 28.26
C ILE A 328 -17.35 20.25 29.05
N SER A 329 -18.50 20.80 28.63
CA SER A 329 -19.77 20.59 29.30
C SER A 329 -20.17 19.11 29.36
N GLN A 330 -19.95 18.39 28.27
CA GLN A 330 -20.18 16.95 28.21
C GLN A 330 -19.22 16.16 29.10
N MET A 331 -17.94 16.54 29.16
CA MET A 331 -16.98 15.91 30.05
C MET A 331 -17.34 16.14 31.53
N ILE A 332 -17.78 17.34 31.88
CA ILE A 332 -18.31 17.64 33.22
C ILE A 332 -19.51 16.73 33.53
N LEU A 333 -20.45 16.62 32.60
CA LEU A 333 -21.64 15.77 32.75
C LEU A 333 -21.26 14.29 32.91
N ALA A 334 -20.29 13.79 32.16
CA ALA A 334 -19.80 12.42 32.27
C ALA A 334 -19.19 12.12 33.65
N ILE A 335 -18.44 13.06 34.23
CA ILE A 335 -17.91 12.94 35.58
C ILE A 335 -19.05 12.92 36.63
N LEU A 336 -20.04 13.79 36.50
CA LEU A 336 -21.18 13.84 37.40
C LEU A 336 -22.08 12.59 37.31
N GLN A 337 -22.18 11.99 36.12
CA GLN A 337 -22.88 10.71 35.92
C GLN A 337 -22.12 9.53 36.56
N SER A 338 -20.80 9.53 36.45
CA SER A 338 -19.97 8.47 37.10
C SER A 338 -19.97 8.55 38.63
N ASN A 339 -20.12 9.75 39.19
CA ASN A 339 -20.18 9.99 40.64
C ASN A 339 -21.26 11.02 40.97
N PRO A 340 -22.55 10.59 41.13
CA PRO A 340 -23.68 11.47 41.41
C PRO A 340 -23.56 12.24 42.75
N GLU A 341 -22.76 11.80 43.66
CA GLU A 341 -22.54 12.48 44.98
C GLU A 341 -21.89 13.86 44.78
N LEU A 342 -21.08 14.00 43.74
CA LEU A 342 -20.43 15.28 43.37
C LEU A 342 -21.46 16.34 42.94
N ALA A 343 -22.62 15.93 42.44
CA ALA A 343 -23.72 16.85 42.09
C ALA A 343 -24.42 17.39 43.32
N LYS A 344 -24.45 16.61 44.43
CA LYS A 344 -25.14 17.00 45.69
C LYS A 344 -24.30 17.97 46.53
N SER A 345 -23.01 18.03 46.33
CA SER A 345 -22.10 18.87 47.09
C SER A 345 -21.96 20.30 46.60
N SER A 346 -22.68 20.71 45.55
CA SER A 346 -22.73 22.09 45.07
C SER A 346 -23.82 22.87 45.80
N PRO A 347 -23.50 23.95 46.52
CA PRO A 347 -24.52 24.77 47.17
C PRO A 347 -25.37 25.49 46.12
N GLY A 348 -26.61 25.02 45.88
CA GLY A 348 -27.58 25.75 45.10
C GLY A 348 -28.18 25.09 43.85
N GLY A 349 -28.04 23.81 43.63
CA GLY A 349 -28.59 23.17 42.43
C GLY A 349 -29.62 22.08 42.72
N SER A 350 -30.90 22.29 42.41
CA SER A 350 -31.90 21.24 42.29
C SER A 350 -31.49 20.27 41.16
N VAL A 351 -31.32 18.99 41.57
CA VAL A 351 -30.97 17.92 40.61
C VAL A 351 -32.10 17.68 39.62
N PRO A 352 -31.91 17.74 38.33
CA PRO A 352 -32.89 17.22 37.38
C PRO A 352 -32.90 15.67 37.49
N GLN A 353 -34.07 15.13 37.92
CA GLN A 353 -34.29 13.69 37.87
C GLN A 353 -34.35 13.23 36.42
N PHE A 354 -33.30 12.62 35.96
CA PHE A 354 -33.31 11.95 34.67
C PHE A 354 -34.05 10.61 34.77
N LYS A 355 -35.17 10.52 34.04
CA LYS A 355 -35.79 9.22 33.73
C LYS A 355 -34.97 8.56 32.59
N PRO A 356 -34.51 7.30 32.74
CA PRO A 356 -33.73 6.63 31.70
C PRO A 356 -34.63 6.04 30.62
N ASN A 357 -35.20 6.85 29.75
CA ASN A 357 -35.83 6.36 28.53
C ASN A 357 -35.98 7.50 27.50
N ALA A 358 -34.92 7.79 26.78
CA ALA A 358 -35.00 8.38 25.45
C ALA A 358 -33.69 8.07 24.69
N SER A 359 -33.79 7.15 23.75
CA SER A 359 -32.81 6.97 22.71
C SER A 359 -32.81 8.23 21.85
N VAL A 360 -31.70 8.96 21.84
CA VAL A 360 -31.51 10.09 20.94
C VAL A 360 -31.05 9.53 19.60
N ASP A 361 -31.95 9.57 18.64
CA ASP A 361 -31.71 9.29 17.23
C ASP A 361 -31.11 10.55 16.61
N LEU A 362 -29.86 10.47 16.14
CA LEU A 362 -29.18 11.53 15.40
C LEU A 362 -29.57 11.43 13.92
N GLY A 363 -30.70 12.03 13.56
CA GLY A 363 -31.11 12.24 12.19
C GLY A 363 -30.65 13.58 11.65
N TYR A 364 -30.14 13.52 10.46
CA TYR A 364 -29.61 14.55 9.58
C TYR A 364 -30.51 15.77 9.40
N ALA A 365 -29.88 16.92 9.24
CA ALA A 365 -30.47 18.24 9.15
C ALA A 365 -31.41 18.43 7.93
N GLY A 366 -32.61 18.93 8.19
CA GLY A 366 -33.52 19.54 7.22
C GLY A 366 -34.44 20.56 7.92
N SER A 367 -34.49 21.72 7.36
CA SER A 367 -35.09 23.00 7.72
C SER A 367 -36.38 23.06 8.59
N PRO A 368 -36.70 24.24 9.17
CA PRO A 368 -37.55 24.35 10.35
C PRO A 368 -39.03 24.56 10.04
N THR A 369 -39.90 23.82 10.70
CA THR A 369 -41.27 24.31 10.99
C THR A 369 -41.76 23.78 12.34
N SER A 370 -41.99 24.73 13.21
CA SER A 370 -42.95 24.83 14.29
C SER A 370 -43.20 23.70 15.30
N GLU A 371 -42.92 24.10 16.56
CA GLU A 371 -43.73 23.92 17.75
C GLU A 371 -43.60 22.64 18.57
N ASN A 372 -43.10 22.89 19.79
CA ASN A 372 -43.22 22.09 21.03
C ASN A 372 -42.43 20.79 21.14
N GLY A 373 -41.14 20.98 21.43
CA GLY A 373 -40.30 19.97 22.09
C GLY A 373 -39.14 20.67 22.77
N SER A 374 -39.20 20.82 24.09
CA SER A 374 -38.18 21.49 24.91
C SER A 374 -36.81 20.89 24.69
N SER A 375 -36.07 21.48 23.77
CA SER A 375 -34.64 21.36 23.62
C SER A 375 -34.01 22.13 24.78
N TYR A 376 -33.43 21.44 25.74
CA TYR A 376 -32.59 22.07 26.77
C TYR A 376 -31.27 22.50 26.16
N VAL A 377 -31.23 23.67 25.56
CA VAL A 377 -30.01 24.44 25.40
C VAL A 377 -29.68 24.94 26.81
N ILE A 378 -28.56 24.46 27.37
CA ILE A 378 -28.00 25.02 28.57
C ILE A 378 -27.31 26.31 28.15
N ASP A 379 -28.13 27.36 28.00
CA ASP A 379 -27.67 28.73 27.66
C ASP A 379 -27.48 29.54 28.95
N GLN A 380 -27.36 28.89 30.10
CA GLN A 380 -27.00 29.56 31.33
C GLN A 380 -25.57 29.17 31.72
N PRO A 381 -24.69 30.15 31.92
CA PRO A 381 -23.37 29.91 32.49
C PRO A 381 -23.53 29.16 33.79
N VAL A 382 -22.84 28.01 33.91
CA VAL A 382 -22.74 27.29 35.19
C VAL A 382 -22.34 28.30 36.24
N ASP A 383 -23.11 28.39 37.35
CA ASP A 383 -22.83 29.30 38.48
C ASP A 383 -21.40 29.10 38.96
N MET A 384 -20.57 30.08 38.69
CA MET A 384 -19.14 30.12 38.98
C MET A 384 -18.84 30.69 40.36
N SER A 385 -19.85 30.94 41.20
CA SER A 385 -19.70 31.54 42.51
C SER A 385 -18.88 30.73 43.54
N GLY A 386 -18.46 29.49 43.16
CA GLY A 386 -17.58 28.67 44.01
C GLY A 386 -16.11 28.64 43.60
N VAL A 387 -15.72 29.34 42.54
CA VAL A 387 -14.32 29.40 42.05
C VAL A 387 -13.69 30.68 42.63
N ASN A 388 -12.92 30.56 43.73
CA ASN A 388 -12.15 31.68 44.28
C ASN A 388 -11.01 32.04 43.33
N LEU A 389 -11.26 32.95 42.41
CA LEU A 389 -10.28 33.61 41.54
C LEU A 389 -9.65 34.86 42.21
N ARG A 390 -9.84 35.02 43.51
CA ARG A 390 -9.26 36.12 44.29
C ARG A 390 -8.11 35.56 45.10
N ASP A 391 -6.94 35.48 44.51
CA ASP A 391 -5.72 35.80 45.29
C ASP A 391 -4.73 36.45 44.32
N GLY A 392 -4.60 37.76 44.42
CA GLY A 392 -3.67 38.56 43.64
C GLY A 392 -2.28 38.46 44.21
N GLY A 393 -1.46 37.63 43.66
CA GLY A 393 -0.06 37.52 43.95
C GLY A 393 0.68 37.07 42.70
N ALA A 394 1.63 37.85 42.26
CA ALA A 394 2.47 37.64 41.09
C ALA A 394 3.16 36.25 41.15
N ASP A 395 2.74 35.40 40.31
CA ASP A 395 3.27 34.12 39.76
C ASP A 395 2.20 33.04 39.70
N ASP A 396 1.20 33.28 38.89
CA ASP A 396 0.00 32.44 38.78
C ASP A 396 0.19 31.31 37.79
N GLY A 397 0.82 30.24 38.21
CA GLY A 397 0.57 28.94 37.65
C GLY A 397 -0.77 28.40 38.17
N ALA A 398 -1.88 28.50 37.41
CA ALA A 398 -3.07 27.72 37.75
C ALA A 398 -2.66 26.25 37.86
N SER A 399 -2.61 25.74 39.07
CA SER A 399 -2.14 24.37 39.30
C SER A 399 -3.30 23.42 39.08
N TYR A 400 -3.40 22.86 37.90
CA TYR A 400 -4.30 21.75 37.61
C TYR A 400 -3.74 20.44 38.19
N THR A 401 -4.61 19.55 38.60
CA THR A 401 -4.24 18.22 39.09
C THR A 401 -3.90 17.29 37.94
N PHE A 402 -4.69 17.32 36.86
CA PHE A 402 -4.60 16.38 35.74
C PHE A 402 -4.02 17.00 34.47
N ILE A 403 -4.09 18.31 34.30
CA ILE A 403 -3.62 19.02 33.12
C ILE A 403 -2.22 19.59 33.41
N PRO A 404 -1.16 19.25 32.67
CA PRO A 404 0.15 19.86 32.86
C PRO A 404 0.18 21.32 32.37
N GLN A 405 1.17 22.09 32.81
CA GLN A 405 1.34 23.47 32.38
C GLN A 405 1.61 23.62 30.89
N ASP A 406 2.29 22.64 30.28
CA ASP A 406 2.54 22.55 28.85
C ASP A 406 2.07 21.19 28.33
N PRO A 407 0.75 21.03 27.99
CA PRO A 407 0.20 19.78 27.54
C PRO A 407 0.87 19.23 26.29
N ARG A 408 1.34 20.10 25.37
CA ARG A 408 1.97 19.66 24.11
C ARG A 408 3.32 18.95 24.38
N THR A 409 4.17 19.55 25.20
CA THR A 409 5.50 18.99 25.51
C THR A 409 5.40 17.69 26.28
N TYR A 410 4.47 17.62 27.25
CA TYR A 410 4.22 16.37 28.00
C TYR A 410 3.62 15.29 27.11
N TYR A 411 2.65 15.62 26.27
CA TYR A 411 2.07 14.68 25.33
C TYR A 411 3.11 14.12 24.36
N ARG A 412 3.96 14.98 23.82
CA ARG A 412 5.08 14.59 22.96
C ARG A 412 6.02 13.61 23.65
N ALA A 413 6.35 13.86 24.93
CA ALA A 413 7.23 12.97 25.69
C ALA A 413 6.59 11.59 25.89
N ILE A 414 5.30 11.52 26.28
CA ILE A 414 4.59 10.26 26.45
C ILE A 414 4.44 9.53 25.11
N LEU A 415 4.14 10.24 24.04
CA LEU A 415 4.04 9.71 22.69
C LEU A 415 5.37 9.09 22.21
N LYS A 416 6.50 9.76 22.51
CA LYS A 416 7.83 9.23 22.19
C LYS A 416 8.12 7.91 22.88
N GLU A 417 7.81 7.81 24.18
CA GLU A 417 7.97 6.56 24.94
C GLU A 417 7.02 5.45 24.41
N ALA A 418 5.76 5.79 24.12
CA ALA A 418 4.79 4.84 23.57
C ALA A 418 5.22 4.32 22.20
N LEU A 419 5.67 5.18 21.29
CA LEU A 419 6.21 4.78 19.99
C LEU A 419 7.48 3.93 20.14
N THR A 420 8.37 4.29 21.06
CA THR A 420 9.59 3.51 21.31
C THR A 420 9.26 2.10 21.76
N TYR A 421 8.27 1.97 22.67
CA TYR A 421 7.81 0.68 23.15
C TYR A 421 7.13 -0.15 22.04
N ASP A 422 6.17 0.44 21.34
CA ASP A 422 5.37 -0.28 20.35
C ASP A 422 6.18 -0.67 19.10
N LEU A 423 7.14 0.15 18.67
CA LEU A 423 8.03 -0.19 17.55
C LEU A 423 9.06 -1.27 17.92
N ALA A 424 9.40 -1.44 19.20
CA ALA A 424 10.26 -2.51 19.68
C ALA A 424 9.51 -3.84 19.88
N ASP A 425 8.17 -3.84 19.89
CA ASP A 425 7.35 -5.04 20.10
C ASP A 425 7.27 -5.90 18.83
N ALA A 426 8.08 -6.95 18.79
CA ALA A 426 8.14 -7.89 17.67
C ALA A 426 6.80 -8.64 17.42
N GLU A 427 5.99 -8.87 18.45
CA GLU A 427 4.69 -9.55 18.31
C GLU A 427 3.66 -8.63 17.63
N LEU A 428 3.69 -7.35 17.94
CA LEU A 428 2.86 -6.36 17.29
C LEU A 428 3.21 -6.25 15.80
N GLN A 429 4.50 -6.22 15.48
CA GLN A 429 4.99 -6.14 14.11
C GLN A 429 4.72 -7.43 13.32
N ALA A 430 4.82 -8.60 13.95
CA ALA A 430 4.62 -9.89 13.30
C ALA A 430 3.13 -10.22 13.05
N SER A 431 2.21 -9.73 13.89
CA SER A 431 0.77 -10.03 13.76
C SER A 431 0.14 -9.43 12.49
N GLU A 432 0.81 -8.52 11.82
CA GLU A 432 0.33 -7.80 10.61
C GLU A 432 0.95 -8.27 9.31
N ALA A 433 2.00 -9.07 9.36
CA ALA A 433 2.61 -9.66 8.18
C ALA A 433 1.66 -10.61 7.39
N THR A 434 0.47 -10.89 7.89
CA THR A 434 -0.55 -11.78 7.27
C THR A 434 -1.65 -11.03 6.54
N SER A 435 -1.65 -9.70 6.53
CA SER A 435 -2.63 -8.89 5.78
C SER A 435 -2.10 -8.58 4.38
N GLU A 436 -2.95 -8.66 3.36
CA GLU A 436 -2.62 -8.37 1.95
C GLU A 436 -2.13 -6.93 1.70
N THR A 437 -2.29 -6.05 2.67
CA THR A 437 -1.67 -4.71 2.70
C THR A 437 -0.98 -4.56 4.05
N PRO A 438 0.36 -4.62 4.13
CA PRO A 438 1.10 -4.40 5.36
C PRO A 438 1.07 -2.91 5.72
N ALA A 439 -0.05 -2.45 6.25
CA ALA A 439 -0.08 -1.17 6.94
C ALA A 439 0.62 -1.39 8.29
N MET A 440 1.83 -0.89 8.42
CA MET A 440 2.60 -0.92 9.66
C MET A 440 1.82 -0.19 10.75
N LYS A 441 1.45 -0.88 11.84
CA LYS A 441 0.84 -0.22 12.98
C LYS A 441 1.92 0.51 13.77
N LEU A 442 1.82 1.82 13.79
CA LEU A 442 2.73 2.66 14.58
C LEU A 442 2.45 2.58 16.08
N LEU A 443 1.19 2.41 16.44
CA LEU A 443 0.74 2.36 17.83
C LEU A 443 -0.14 1.15 18.10
N SER A 444 0.12 0.47 19.19
CA SER A 444 -0.76 -0.57 19.73
C SER A 444 -2.13 0.03 20.11
N LYS A 445 -3.16 -0.81 20.11
CA LYS A 445 -4.50 -0.39 20.54
C LYS A 445 -4.49 0.24 21.95
N GLN A 446 -3.71 -0.33 22.87
CA GLN A 446 -3.62 0.15 24.26
C GLN A 446 -2.91 1.50 24.34
N SER A 447 -1.81 1.68 23.60
CA SER A 447 -1.11 2.96 23.52
C SER A 447 -1.98 4.04 22.85
N ALA A 448 -2.67 3.70 21.78
CA ALA A 448 -3.60 4.61 21.11
C ALA A 448 -4.77 5.04 22.02
N GLU A 449 -5.37 4.11 22.78
CA GLU A 449 -6.40 4.41 23.77
C GLU A 449 -5.88 5.33 24.88
N LEU A 450 -4.70 5.05 25.41
CA LEU A 450 -4.06 5.87 26.45
C LEU A 450 -3.79 7.30 25.94
N LEU A 451 -3.16 7.42 24.77
CA LEU A 451 -2.84 8.71 24.17
C LEU A 451 -4.09 9.52 23.83
N ASN A 452 -5.14 8.86 23.34
CA ASN A 452 -6.41 9.52 23.10
C ASN A 452 -7.05 10.02 24.40
N GLU A 453 -7.07 9.21 25.46
CA GLU A 453 -7.59 9.64 26.75
C GLU A 453 -6.80 10.83 27.34
N ILE A 454 -5.46 10.79 27.22
CA ILE A 454 -4.60 11.90 27.65
C ILE A 454 -4.92 13.16 26.85
N ALA A 455 -4.98 13.05 25.53
CA ALA A 455 -5.21 14.19 24.66
C ALA A 455 -6.58 14.85 24.91
N VAL A 456 -7.62 14.04 25.12
CA VAL A 456 -8.97 14.54 25.47
C VAL A 456 -8.96 15.24 26.83
N ARG A 457 -8.31 14.66 27.84
CA ARG A 457 -8.26 15.25 29.20
C ARG A 457 -7.45 16.52 29.25
N TRP A 458 -6.40 16.63 28.43
CA TRP A 458 -5.55 17.82 28.34
C TRP A 458 -6.02 18.83 27.33
N ARG A 459 -7.16 18.60 26.69
CA ARG A 459 -7.77 19.49 25.71
C ARG A 459 -6.84 19.83 24.53
N LEU A 460 -6.05 18.83 24.09
CA LEU A 460 -5.19 18.98 22.92
C LEU A 460 -6.03 18.91 21.64
N PRO A 461 -5.94 19.90 20.74
CA PRO A 461 -6.61 19.86 19.46
C PRO A 461 -6.24 18.63 18.66
N PRO A 462 -7.18 18.02 17.89
CA PRO A 462 -6.89 16.82 17.10
C PRO A 462 -5.74 17.00 16.11
N CYS A 463 -5.67 18.16 15.42
CA CYS A 463 -4.58 18.48 14.51
C CYS A 463 -3.21 18.50 15.20
N SER A 464 -3.13 19.11 16.40
CA SER A 464 -1.90 19.15 17.18
C SER A 464 -1.36 17.77 17.53
N ARG A 465 -2.23 16.79 17.79
CA ARG A 465 -1.84 15.38 18.08
C ARG A 465 -1.13 14.75 16.91
N LEU A 466 -1.64 14.97 15.69
CA LEU A 466 -1.07 14.43 14.46
C LEU A 466 0.28 15.09 14.14
N ILE A 467 0.39 16.39 14.31
CA ILE A 467 1.65 17.10 14.09
C ILE A 467 2.71 16.64 15.11
N LEU A 468 2.33 16.46 16.38
CA LEU A 468 3.25 15.94 17.38
C LEU A 468 3.67 14.48 17.10
N MET A 469 2.78 13.69 16.49
CA MET A 469 3.12 12.33 16.03
C MET A 469 4.20 12.41 14.95
N LEU A 470 4.02 13.28 13.95
CA LEU A 470 5.01 13.45 12.89
C LEU A 470 6.34 13.98 13.44
N ASP A 471 6.29 14.89 14.41
CA ASP A 471 7.47 15.45 15.05
C ASP A 471 8.32 14.37 15.77
N VAL A 472 7.66 13.45 16.48
CA VAL A 472 8.36 12.33 17.12
C VAL A 472 8.92 11.35 16.10
N ILE A 473 8.16 11.04 15.05
CA ILE A 473 8.61 10.16 13.96
C ILE A 473 9.82 10.79 13.25
N GLN A 474 9.75 12.08 12.94
CA GLN A 474 10.85 12.83 12.35
C GLN A 474 12.11 12.81 13.24
N GLU A 475 11.96 13.03 14.55
CA GLU A 475 13.09 12.94 15.48
C GLU A 475 13.73 11.55 15.47
N LYS A 476 12.92 10.50 15.51
CA LYS A 476 13.40 9.11 15.47
C LYS A 476 14.10 8.76 14.16
N TYR A 477 13.57 9.25 13.02
CA TYR A 477 14.18 9.05 11.73
C TYR A 477 15.53 9.74 11.62
N VAL A 478 15.61 11.01 11.99
CA VAL A 478 16.86 11.77 11.97
C VAL A 478 17.92 11.17 12.89
N ASN A 479 17.49 10.57 14.01
CA ASN A 479 18.37 9.84 14.93
C ASN A 479 18.71 8.41 14.47
N GLN A 480 18.20 7.97 13.31
CA GLN A 480 18.39 6.62 12.78
C GLN A 480 17.83 5.51 13.69
N GLU A 481 16.78 5.83 14.45
CA GLU A 481 16.08 4.86 15.31
C GLU A 481 15.00 4.08 14.54
N ILE A 482 14.54 4.60 13.41
CA ILE A 482 13.53 4.01 12.53
C ILE A 482 13.97 4.08 11.07
N ASP A 483 13.41 3.20 10.27
CA ASP A 483 13.64 3.13 8.83
C ASP A 483 12.69 4.02 8.01
N LEU A 484 12.92 4.03 6.71
CA LEU A 484 12.16 4.83 5.75
C LEU A 484 10.69 4.36 5.63
N ASP A 485 10.45 3.06 5.76
CA ASP A 485 9.10 2.48 5.69
C ASP A 485 8.25 2.93 6.89
N THR A 486 8.86 3.01 8.07
CA THR A 486 8.23 3.56 9.28
C THR A 486 7.94 5.07 9.14
N LEU A 487 8.82 5.82 8.48
CA LEU A 487 8.58 7.23 8.17
C LEU A 487 7.39 7.40 7.23
N ASP A 488 7.31 6.61 6.16
CA ASP A 488 6.18 6.61 5.22
C ASP A 488 4.86 6.25 5.91
N ALA A 489 4.89 5.22 6.78
CA ALA A 489 3.74 4.85 7.60
C ALA A 489 3.29 6.01 8.51
N GLY A 490 4.23 6.82 9.01
CA GLY A 490 3.94 8.03 9.78
C GLY A 490 3.18 9.08 8.98
N PHE A 491 3.59 9.36 7.77
CA PHE A 491 2.87 10.26 6.86
C PHE A 491 1.48 9.72 6.49
N THR A 492 1.38 8.42 6.24
CA THR A 492 0.11 7.75 5.95
C THR A 492 -0.84 7.83 7.15
N TYR A 493 -0.33 7.62 8.37
CA TYR A 493 -1.12 7.74 9.60
C TYR A 493 -1.73 9.14 9.77
N ILE A 494 -1.03 10.18 9.34
CA ILE A 494 -1.52 11.56 9.42
C ILE A 494 -2.54 11.85 8.34
N LYS A 495 -2.31 11.38 7.12
CA LYS A 495 -3.23 11.55 5.99
C LYS A 495 -4.51 10.74 6.17
N GLU A 496 -4.40 9.54 6.72
CA GLU A 496 -5.50 8.60 6.94
C GLU A 496 -5.46 8.06 8.38
N PRO A 497 -5.78 8.88 9.38
CA PRO A 497 -5.73 8.42 10.76
C PRO A 497 -6.72 7.26 10.96
N PRO A 498 -6.32 6.21 11.71
CA PRO A 498 -7.19 5.09 11.97
C PRO A 498 -8.47 5.55 12.69
N PRO A 499 -9.64 4.95 12.37
CA PRO A 499 -10.88 5.31 13.03
C PRO A 499 -10.75 5.07 14.54
N PRO A 500 -11.33 5.95 15.37
CA PRO A 500 -11.26 5.79 16.81
C PRO A 500 -11.88 4.45 17.21
N PRO A 501 -11.32 3.75 18.23
CA PRO A 501 -11.79 2.45 18.65
C PRO A 501 -13.27 2.54 19.05
N THR A 502 -14.15 1.93 18.24
CA THR A 502 -15.58 1.88 18.50
C THR A 502 -15.89 0.76 19.50
N ASP A 503 -15.77 1.02 20.78
CA ASP A 503 -16.36 0.15 21.78
C ASP A 503 -17.87 0.37 21.81
N LYS A 504 -18.61 -0.54 21.19
CA LYS A 504 -20.11 -0.55 21.16
C LYS A 504 -20.78 -0.64 22.54
N LYS A 505 -20.01 -0.72 23.63
CA LYS A 505 -20.50 -0.88 25.01
C LYS A 505 -20.16 0.28 25.95
N SER A 506 -19.29 1.19 25.57
CA SER A 506 -19.02 2.36 26.40
C SER A 506 -19.75 3.57 25.82
N ASN A 507 -20.61 4.21 26.62
CA ASN A 507 -21.06 5.58 26.39
C ASN A 507 -19.89 6.58 26.53
N ARG A 508 -18.65 6.15 26.20
CA ARG A 508 -17.52 7.04 26.06
C ARG A 508 -17.75 7.84 24.79
N MET A 509 -17.96 9.10 24.96
CA MET A 509 -17.94 10.06 23.88
C MET A 509 -16.55 10.01 23.24
N SER A 510 -16.44 9.17 22.22
CA SER A 510 -15.36 9.33 21.27
C SER A 510 -15.71 10.59 20.48
N HIS A 511 -15.00 11.68 20.74
CA HIS A 511 -14.99 12.79 19.80
C HIS A 511 -14.47 12.23 18.49
N ILE A 512 -15.38 12.02 17.57
CA ILE A 512 -15.01 11.67 16.19
C ILE A 512 -14.42 12.97 15.65
N PRO A 513 -13.11 13.05 15.43
CA PRO A 513 -12.59 14.11 14.60
C PRO A 513 -13.27 13.89 13.24
N VAL A 514 -14.02 14.87 12.79
CA VAL A 514 -14.51 14.87 11.42
C VAL A 514 -13.26 14.80 10.57
N GLN A 515 -13.07 13.70 9.86
CA GLN A 515 -11.85 13.41 9.10
C GLN A 515 -11.47 14.57 8.19
N ASP A 516 -12.46 15.20 7.59
CA ASP A 516 -12.31 16.38 6.74
C ASP A 516 -11.78 17.62 7.49
N ALA A 517 -12.05 17.74 8.79
CA ALA A 517 -11.58 18.87 9.59
C ALA A 517 -10.09 18.80 9.95
N LEU A 518 -9.47 17.60 9.91
CA LEU A 518 -8.03 17.42 10.19
C LEU A 518 -7.16 17.95 9.06
N PHE A 519 -7.66 17.91 7.82
CA PHE A 519 -6.96 18.45 6.65
C PHE A 519 -7.29 19.91 6.38
N ASP A 520 -8.29 20.47 7.08
CA ASP A 520 -8.57 21.89 7.01
C ASP A 520 -7.54 22.66 7.82
N ARG A 521 -6.47 23.05 7.13
CA ARG A 521 -5.37 23.81 7.74
C ARG A 521 -5.76 25.17 8.30
N SER A 522 -6.93 25.68 7.90
CA SER A 522 -7.46 26.92 8.47
C SER A 522 -7.72 26.80 9.99
N ARG A 523 -7.89 25.57 10.49
CA ARG A 523 -8.14 25.27 11.91
C ARG A 523 -6.88 24.96 12.73
N TRP A 524 -5.72 24.97 12.09
CA TRP A 524 -4.45 24.73 12.80
C TRP A 524 -4.07 25.92 13.64
N THR A 525 -3.39 25.66 14.74
CA THR A 525 -2.75 26.74 15.50
C THR A 525 -1.48 27.21 14.80
N VAL A 526 -1.06 28.46 15.07
CA VAL A 526 0.19 29.02 14.59
C VAL A 526 1.39 28.12 14.95
N GLN A 527 1.34 27.52 16.14
CA GLN A 527 2.37 26.57 16.58
C GLN A 527 2.37 25.29 15.75
N ASP A 528 1.20 24.78 15.34
CA ASP A 528 1.11 23.59 14.49
C ASP A 528 1.70 23.84 13.11
N TYR A 529 1.43 25.01 12.51
CA TYR A 529 2.03 25.43 11.26
C TYR A 529 3.55 25.51 11.33
N ALA A 530 4.06 26.19 12.36
CA ALA A 530 5.48 26.35 12.53
C ALA A 530 6.21 25.03 12.76
N LEU A 531 5.62 24.16 13.57
CA LEU A 531 6.17 22.83 13.83
C LEU A 531 6.16 21.99 12.56
N ASN A 532 5.05 22.00 11.78
CA ASN A 532 4.97 21.28 10.52
C ASN A 532 6.04 21.77 9.52
N GLN A 533 6.21 23.09 9.37
CA GLN A 533 7.27 23.63 8.51
C GLN A 533 8.66 23.19 8.96
N GLN A 534 8.92 23.21 10.25
CA GLN A 534 10.19 22.76 10.81
C GLN A 534 10.44 21.27 10.56
N ILE A 535 9.42 20.43 10.72
CA ILE A 535 9.47 18.98 10.47
C ILE A 535 9.78 18.72 8.99
N LEU A 536 9.01 19.33 8.09
CA LEU A 536 9.20 19.15 6.65
C LEU A 536 10.59 19.62 6.18
N SER A 537 11.05 20.75 6.67
CA SER A 537 12.40 21.25 6.37
C SER A 537 13.49 20.32 6.89
N SER A 538 13.36 19.86 8.15
CA SER A 538 14.33 18.94 8.75
C SER A 538 14.35 17.57 8.04
N LEU A 539 13.18 17.05 7.65
CA LEU A 539 13.09 15.81 6.88
C LEU A 539 13.66 15.99 5.47
N ASN A 540 13.35 17.10 4.81
CA ASN A 540 13.94 17.40 3.51
C ASN A 540 15.47 17.36 3.58
N ASP A 541 16.07 18.05 4.55
CA ASP A 541 17.52 18.09 4.70
C ASP A 541 18.13 16.71 5.05
N ALA A 542 17.41 15.90 5.83
CA ALA A 542 17.85 14.56 6.17
C ALA A 542 17.76 13.61 4.95
N LEU A 543 16.63 13.61 4.25
CA LEU A 543 16.39 12.78 3.09
C LEU A 543 17.29 13.16 1.90
N LEU A 544 17.54 14.47 1.68
CA LEU A 544 18.46 14.89 0.65
C LEU A 544 19.91 14.46 0.95
N ARG A 545 20.34 14.51 2.21
CA ARG A 545 21.65 13.97 2.61
C ARG A 545 21.74 12.48 2.37
N GLU A 546 20.73 11.72 2.78
CA GLU A 546 20.68 10.29 2.56
C GLU A 546 20.63 9.96 1.06
N LEU A 547 19.81 10.67 0.29
CA LEU A 547 19.75 10.54 -1.16
C LEU A 547 21.12 10.81 -1.81
N PHE A 548 21.82 11.83 -1.35
CA PHE A 548 23.17 12.15 -1.84
C PHE A 548 24.14 11.01 -1.56
N GLU A 549 24.16 10.47 -0.36
CA GLU A 549 25.00 9.32 0.03
C GLU A 549 24.70 8.09 -0.84
N LEU A 550 23.40 7.77 -1.03
CA LEU A 550 22.99 6.64 -1.86
C LEU A 550 23.42 6.83 -3.33
N LEU A 551 23.34 8.07 -3.84
CA LEU A 551 23.73 8.37 -5.21
C LEU A 551 25.25 8.32 -5.43
N MET A 552 26.08 8.42 -4.40
CA MET A 552 27.52 8.19 -4.53
C MET A 552 27.85 6.73 -4.88
N HIS A 553 26.89 5.81 -4.66
CA HIS A 553 26.98 4.39 -5.02
C HIS A 553 26.24 4.04 -6.32
N VAL A 554 25.80 5.02 -7.09
CA VAL A 554 24.97 4.82 -8.29
C VAL A 554 25.67 3.97 -9.36
N PHE A 555 26.99 4.09 -9.50
CA PHE A 555 27.78 3.37 -10.48
C PHE A 555 28.25 1.99 -10.01
N ASP A 556 28.04 1.65 -8.74
CA ASP A 556 28.44 0.39 -8.15
C ASP A 556 27.64 -0.80 -8.73
N ASN A 557 28.18 -2.01 -8.55
CA ASN A 557 27.51 -3.21 -9.03
C ASN A 557 26.16 -3.46 -8.37
N LYS A 558 26.05 -3.17 -7.08
CA LYS A 558 24.82 -3.22 -6.29
C LYS A 558 24.51 -1.81 -5.77
N ALA A 559 23.97 -0.97 -6.62
CA ALA A 559 23.55 0.34 -6.17
C ALA A 559 22.29 0.24 -5.33
N PRO A 560 22.18 1.02 -4.27
CA PRO A 560 20.98 1.09 -3.45
C PRO A 560 19.80 1.69 -4.23
N ALA A 561 18.58 1.38 -3.81
CA ALA A 561 17.37 1.91 -4.41
C ALA A 561 17.09 3.32 -3.87
N VAL A 562 16.96 4.29 -4.74
CA VAL A 562 16.62 5.68 -4.39
C VAL A 562 15.11 5.96 -4.44
N GLY A 563 14.33 5.05 -5.04
CA GLY A 563 12.88 5.21 -5.24
C GLY A 563 12.09 5.51 -3.97
N PRO A 564 12.29 4.80 -2.85
CA PRO A 564 11.57 5.06 -1.60
C PRO A 564 11.81 6.48 -1.05
N ILE A 565 13.04 6.97 -1.08
CA ILE A 565 13.35 8.35 -0.63
C ILE A 565 12.69 9.36 -1.56
N MET A 566 12.79 9.17 -2.87
CA MET A 566 12.15 10.03 -3.86
C MET A 566 10.64 10.06 -3.67
N TYR A 567 10.03 8.91 -3.39
CA TYR A 567 8.60 8.82 -3.13
C TYR A 567 8.19 9.71 -1.96
N ILE A 568 8.92 9.67 -0.84
CA ILE A 568 8.61 10.49 0.34
C ILE A 568 8.82 11.97 0.04
N LEU A 569 9.91 12.33 -0.63
CA LEU A 569 10.19 13.72 -1.01
C LEU A 569 9.07 14.29 -1.89
N GLU A 570 8.67 13.58 -2.94
CA GLU A 570 7.68 14.03 -3.91
C GLU A 570 6.26 14.05 -3.35
N ASN A 571 5.82 12.97 -2.68
CA ASN A 571 4.42 12.79 -2.28
C ASN A 571 4.10 13.30 -0.87
N HIS A 572 5.09 13.48 -0.02
CA HIS A 572 4.86 13.89 1.36
C HIS A 572 5.46 15.25 1.70
N ILE A 573 6.59 15.62 1.11
CA ILE A 573 7.25 16.89 1.43
C ILE A 573 6.92 17.97 0.41
N TYR A 574 7.18 17.73 -0.88
CA TYR A 574 7.00 18.77 -1.92
C TYR A 574 5.53 19.00 -2.28
N ASP A 575 4.69 17.97 -2.15
CA ASP A 575 3.23 18.10 -2.33
C ASP A 575 2.56 18.83 -1.15
N ASP A 576 3.24 18.94 -0.01
CA ASP A 576 2.71 19.61 1.16
C ASP A 576 2.75 21.14 1.01
N PRO A 577 1.60 21.85 1.02
CA PRO A 577 1.57 23.31 0.86
C PRO A 577 2.24 24.08 2.01
N GLY A 578 2.58 23.43 3.13
CA GLY A 578 3.34 24.00 4.24
C GLY A 578 4.85 23.94 4.03
N PHE A 579 5.33 23.22 3.03
CA PHE A 579 6.76 23.16 2.74
C PHE A 579 7.24 24.51 2.18
N ALA A 580 8.25 25.07 2.81
CA ALA A 580 8.79 26.41 2.51
C ALA A 580 10.11 26.37 1.70
N GLY A 581 10.44 25.21 1.09
CA GLY A 581 11.64 25.07 0.27
C GLY A 581 11.64 26.01 -0.94
N THR A 582 12.79 26.63 -1.23
CA THR A 582 12.92 27.47 -2.42
C THR A 582 13.44 26.67 -3.61
N PRO A 583 13.04 27.01 -4.86
CA PRO A 583 13.62 26.38 -6.05
C PRO A 583 15.16 26.51 -6.08
N GLU A 584 15.69 27.64 -5.60
CA GLU A 584 17.13 27.87 -5.58
C GLU A 584 17.91 26.92 -4.67
N ASP A 585 17.29 26.40 -3.60
CA ASP A 585 17.94 25.43 -2.71
C ASP A 585 18.00 24.05 -3.36
N LEU A 586 16.96 23.68 -4.11
CA LEU A 586 16.94 22.45 -4.91
C LEU A 586 17.93 22.53 -6.08
N ASP A 587 18.03 23.70 -6.74
CA ASP A 587 19.00 23.92 -7.79
C ASP A 587 20.45 23.80 -7.27
N LYS A 588 20.74 24.35 -6.09
CA LYS A 588 22.05 24.20 -5.44
C LYS A 588 22.36 22.74 -5.13
N PHE A 589 21.38 22.01 -4.61
CA PHE A 589 21.54 20.58 -4.36
C PHE A 589 21.82 19.82 -5.66
N ALA A 590 21.05 20.09 -6.71
CA ALA A 590 21.21 19.47 -8.03
C ALA A 590 22.62 19.75 -8.62
N GLU A 591 23.12 20.99 -8.51
CA GLU A 591 24.47 21.34 -8.97
C GLU A 591 25.57 20.64 -8.16
N GLN A 592 25.43 20.56 -6.84
CA GLN A 592 26.37 19.83 -5.98
C GLN A 592 26.37 18.32 -6.31
N LEU A 593 25.16 17.74 -6.47
CA LEU A 593 24.99 16.34 -6.84
C LEU A 593 25.64 16.05 -8.20
N LYS A 594 25.38 16.91 -9.19
CA LYS A 594 25.97 16.78 -10.53
C LYS A 594 27.48 16.78 -10.50
N LEU A 595 28.09 17.69 -9.72
CA LEU A 595 29.54 17.76 -9.57
C LEU A 595 30.08 16.48 -8.90
N ALA A 596 29.44 16.03 -7.83
CA ALA A 596 29.87 14.83 -7.11
C ALA A 596 29.72 13.57 -7.97
N LEU A 597 28.63 13.44 -8.74
CA LEU A 597 28.46 12.31 -9.68
C LEU A 597 29.51 12.31 -10.79
N LYS A 598 29.90 13.47 -11.30
CA LYS A 598 31.00 13.56 -12.29
C LYS A 598 32.32 13.12 -11.69
N GLN A 599 32.64 13.58 -10.48
CA GLN A 599 33.84 13.11 -9.79
C GLN A 599 33.82 11.60 -9.58
N LYS A 600 32.69 11.05 -9.12
CA LYS A 600 32.54 9.61 -8.95
C LYS A 600 32.64 8.84 -10.28
N ALA A 601 32.13 9.41 -11.37
CA ALA A 601 32.29 8.83 -12.71
C ALA A 601 33.76 8.79 -13.14
N ALA A 602 34.52 9.85 -12.87
CA ALA A 602 35.96 9.90 -13.13
C ALA A 602 36.71 8.85 -12.30
N ASP A 603 36.36 8.70 -11.01
CA ASP A 603 36.99 7.69 -10.14
C ASP A 603 36.73 6.26 -10.66
N VAL A 604 35.48 5.95 -11.02
CA VAL A 604 35.09 4.66 -11.59
C VAL A 604 35.79 4.39 -12.91
N TYR A 605 35.96 5.42 -13.76
CA TYR A 605 36.74 5.29 -14.98
C TYR A 605 38.21 4.99 -14.70
N GLY A 606 38.82 5.67 -13.72
CA GLY A 606 40.17 5.40 -13.27
C GLY A 606 40.38 3.94 -12.80
N GLU A 607 39.37 3.38 -12.08
CA GLU A 607 39.36 1.98 -11.67
C GLU A 607 39.27 1.03 -12.89
N LEU A 608 38.40 1.36 -13.86
CA LEU A 608 38.33 0.57 -15.11
C LEU A 608 39.62 0.61 -15.91
N LEU A 609 40.23 1.78 -16.02
CA LEU A 609 41.51 1.95 -16.70
C LEU A 609 42.61 1.10 -16.03
N ALA A 610 42.75 1.25 -14.71
CA ALA A 610 43.75 0.46 -13.95
C ALA A 610 43.50 -1.04 -14.03
N LYS A 611 42.28 -1.49 -14.18
CA LYS A 611 41.92 -2.90 -14.29
C LYS A 611 42.23 -3.51 -15.68
N HIS A 612 41.99 -2.74 -16.74
CA HIS A 612 42.02 -3.26 -18.12
C HIS A 612 43.30 -2.90 -18.89
N ILE A 613 44.01 -1.87 -18.47
CA ILE A 613 45.26 -1.44 -19.13
C ILE A 613 46.43 -1.81 -18.25
N PRO A 614 47.41 -2.61 -18.77
CA PRO A 614 48.63 -2.92 -18.05
C PRO A 614 49.46 -1.68 -17.75
N GLU A 615 50.22 -1.71 -16.62
CA GLU A 615 51.12 -0.60 -16.24
C GLU A 615 52.30 -0.46 -17.22
N THR A 616 52.75 -1.55 -17.80
CA THR A 616 53.87 -1.58 -18.77
C THR A 616 53.38 -1.27 -20.17
N LYS A 617 53.89 -0.19 -20.76
CA LYS A 617 53.45 0.33 -22.07
C LYS A 617 53.78 -0.63 -23.23
N GLU A 618 54.77 -1.50 -23.05
CA GLU A 618 55.23 -2.52 -24.02
C GLU A 618 54.26 -3.70 -24.15
N GLU A 619 53.37 -3.87 -23.16
CA GLU A 619 52.36 -4.93 -23.11
C GLU A 619 51.00 -4.50 -23.66
N TRP A 620 50.86 -3.23 -24.09
CA TRP A 620 49.59 -2.73 -24.59
C TRP A 620 49.22 -3.36 -25.92
N GLU A 621 48.01 -3.91 -26.00
CA GLU A 621 47.43 -4.52 -27.17
C GLU A 621 46.01 -3.93 -27.42
N PHE A 622 45.51 -4.02 -28.66
CA PHE A 622 44.17 -3.59 -29.04
C PHE A 622 43.10 -4.25 -28.14
N TYR A 623 43.31 -5.49 -27.76
CA TYR A 623 42.47 -6.21 -26.84
C TYR A 623 42.18 -5.42 -25.56
N HIS A 624 43.18 -4.78 -24.98
CA HIS A 624 42.99 -3.99 -23.77
C HIS A 624 42.09 -2.77 -23.98
N VAL A 625 42.21 -2.09 -25.11
CA VAL A 625 41.37 -0.94 -25.47
C VAL A 625 39.94 -1.39 -25.74
N ILE A 626 39.77 -2.53 -26.40
CA ILE A 626 38.45 -3.13 -26.67
C ILE A 626 37.77 -3.54 -25.36
N GLU A 627 38.48 -4.22 -24.45
CA GLU A 627 37.90 -4.64 -23.17
C GLU A 627 37.56 -3.44 -22.25
N LEU A 628 38.37 -2.39 -22.29
CA LEU A 628 38.05 -1.13 -21.64
C LEU A 628 36.78 -0.52 -22.23
N GLY A 629 36.61 -0.47 -23.55
CA GLY A 629 35.41 -0.01 -24.25
C GLY A 629 34.19 -0.80 -23.86
N LYS A 630 34.27 -2.13 -23.92
CA LYS A 630 33.22 -3.04 -23.48
C LYS A 630 32.82 -2.81 -21.99
N ALA A 631 33.78 -2.55 -21.13
CA ALA A 631 33.51 -2.26 -19.72
C ALA A 631 32.76 -0.94 -19.54
N VAL A 632 33.12 0.10 -20.31
CA VAL A 632 32.43 1.40 -20.35
C VAL A 632 31.00 1.22 -20.89
N VAL A 633 30.82 0.55 -22.02
CA VAL A 633 29.49 0.26 -22.59
C VAL A 633 28.61 -0.48 -21.60
N LYS A 634 29.12 -1.55 -20.98
CA LYS A 634 28.42 -2.35 -19.99
C LYS A 634 28.01 -1.53 -18.76
N LEU A 635 28.86 -0.59 -18.34
CA LEU A 635 28.53 0.34 -17.26
C LEU A 635 27.36 1.23 -17.65
N CYS A 636 27.40 1.83 -18.85
CA CYS A 636 26.36 2.68 -19.39
C CYS A 636 25.01 1.94 -19.54
N GLU A 637 25.01 0.76 -20.16
CA GLU A 637 23.83 -0.08 -20.29
C GLU A 637 23.20 -0.41 -18.93
N LYS A 638 24.03 -0.70 -17.95
CA LYS A 638 23.59 -0.99 -16.57
C LYS A 638 22.89 0.22 -15.94
N ILE A 639 23.47 1.42 -16.10
CA ILE A 639 22.87 2.66 -15.58
C ILE A 639 21.60 2.99 -16.36
N GLN A 640 21.59 2.89 -17.69
CA GLN A 640 20.44 3.10 -18.52
C GLN A 640 19.26 2.17 -18.13
N LYS A 641 19.55 0.88 -17.94
CA LYS A 641 18.55 -0.09 -17.50
C LYS A 641 17.97 0.24 -16.12
N ARG A 642 18.84 0.69 -15.18
CA ARG A 642 18.45 1.05 -13.82
C ARG A 642 17.54 2.26 -13.78
N TYR A 643 17.89 3.29 -14.54
CA TYR A 643 17.15 4.58 -14.57
C TYR A 643 16.17 4.70 -15.74
N ARG A 644 15.80 3.60 -16.39
CA ARG A 644 14.89 3.62 -17.55
C ARG A 644 13.52 4.22 -17.24
N LYS A 645 12.99 4.00 -16.03
CA LYS A 645 11.67 4.53 -15.63
C LYS A 645 11.75 5.98 -15.17
N ASN A 646 12.80 6.32 -14.45
CA ASN A 646 13.05 7.66 -13.88
C ASN A 646 14.46 8.07 -14.27
N PRO A 647 14.64 8.69 -15.44
CA PRO A 647 15.97 9.02 -15.97
C PRO A 647 16.69 10.11 -15.18
N GLU A 648 15.95 10.89 -14.43
CA GLU A 648 16.45 11.97 -13.60
C GLU A 648 16.09 11.77 -12.13
N VAL A 649 17.01 12.13 -11.26
CA VAL A 649 16.83 12.17 -9.81
C VAL A 649 17.09 13.60 -9.37
N MET A 650 16.10 14.29 -8.84
CA MET A 650 16.20 15.72 -8.48
C MET A 650 16.69 16.61 -9.63
N GLY A 651 16.23 16.34 -10.87
CA GLY A 651 16.67 17.11 -12.05
C GLY A 651 18.08 16.79 -12.55
N VAL A 652 18.74 15.79 -11.99
CA VAL A 652 20.08 15.34 -12.42
C VAL A 652 19.99 13.94 -13.02
N SER A 653 20.49 13.78 -14.23
CA SER A 653 20.59 12.46 -14.87
C SER A 653 21.94 11.82 -14.56
N PRO A 654 21.99 10.69 -13.81
CA PRO A 654 23.24 9.97 -13.57
C PRO A 654 23.91 9.49 -14.85
N MET A 655 23.09 9.14 -15.86
CA MET A 655 23.58 8.73 -17.17
C MET A 655 24.29 9.87 -17.91
N MET A 656 23.70 11.08 -17.88
CA MET A 656 24.35 12.24 -18.52
C MET A 656 25.65 12.59 -17.80
N CYS A 657 25.70 12.57 -16.47
CA CYS A 657 26.92 12.82 -15.69
C CYS A 657 28.02 11.83 -16.02
N LEU A 658 27.64 10.56 -16.15
CA LEU A 658 28.55 9.48 -16.52
C LEU A 658 29.14 9.70 -17.91
N VAL A 659 28.28 9.94 -18.91
CA VAL A 659 28.68 10.12 -20.32
C VAL A 659 29.50 11.38 -20.53
N GLU A 660 29.11 12.51 -19.87
CA GLU A 660 29.84 13.77 -19.96
C GLU A 660 31.27 13.67 -19.44
N GLU A 661 31.52 12.79 -18.47
CA GLU A 661 32.84 12.67 -17.84
C GLU A 661 33.70 11.56 -18.49
N ILE A 662 33.12 10.37 -18.63
CA ILE A 662 33.90 9.20 -19.06
C ILE A 662 34.21 9.24 -20.57
N PHE A 663 33.29 9.70 -21.42
CA PHE A 663 33.49 9.53 -22.85
C PHE A 663 34.61 10.42 -23.43
N PRO A 664 34.77 11.68 -23.02
CA PRO A 664 35.94 12.46 -23.43
C PRO A 664 37.25 11.85 -22.95
N ALA A 665 37.29 11.35 -21.70
CA ALA A 665 38.44 10.69 -21.14
C ALA A 665 38.80 9.40 -21.91
N TYR A 666 37.80 8.51 -22.10
CA TYR A 666 37.98 7.29 -22.87
C TYR A 666 38.44 7.57 -24.33
N ALA A 667 37.82 8.57 -24.99
CA ALA A 667 38.18 8.93 -26.35
C ALA A 667 39.68 9.39 -26.45
N ALA A 668 40.13 10.18 -25.48
CA ALA A 668 41.50 10.59 -25.38
C ALA A 668 42.45 9.42 -25.14
N ASP A 669 42.14 8.60 -24.13
CA ASP A 669 42.94 7.43 -23.77
C ASP A 669 42.98 6.38 -24.91
N ALA A 670 41.83 6.07 -25.52
CA ALA A 670 41.75 5.15 -26.65
C ALA A 670 42.63 5.61 -27.83
N ARG A 671 42.56 6.90 -28.16
CA ARG A 671 43.45 7.47 -29.20
C ARG A 671 44.92 7.31 -28.85
N ASP A 672 45.32 7.68 -27.64
CA ASP A 672 46.70 7.66 -27.23
C ASP A 672 47.22 6.21 -27.11
N LEU A 673 46.40 5.30 -26.60
CA LEU A 673 46.69 3.86 -26.53
C LEU A 673 46.86 3.26 -27.94
N VAL A 674 45.89 3.49 -28.83
CA VAL A 674 45.96 3.00 -30.22
C VAL A 674 47.21 3.55 -30.95
N ALA A 675 47.46 4.87 -30.82
CA ALA A 675 48.67 5.47 -31.43
C ALA A 675 49.95 4.80 -30.94
N ARG A 676 50.05 4.55 -29.63
CA ARG A 676 51.23 3.89 -29.05
C ARG A 676 51.36 2.43 -29.48
N ILE A 677 50.29 1.69 -29.51
CA ILE A 677 50.27 0.28 -29.99
C ILE A 677 50.71 0.21 -31.42
N MET A 678 50.21 1.11 -32.27
CA MET A 678 50.65 1.20 -33.68
C MET A 678 52.11 1.57 -33.84
N GLU A 679 52.62 2.50 -33.01
CA GLU A 679 54.04 2.87 -32.99
C GLU A 679 54.95 1.71 -32.59
N VAL A 680 54.56 0.96 -31.53
CA VAL A 680 55.29 -0.24 -31.08
C VAL A 680 55.26 -1.35 -32.13
N ALA A 681 54.08 -1.62 -32.73
CA ALA A 681 53.96 -2.61 -33.78
C ALA A 681 54.82 -2.25 -35.00
N HIS A 682 54.82 -0.96 -35.42
CA HIS A 682 55.67 -0.51 -36.50
C HIS A 682 57.17 -0.66 -36.20
N SER A 683 57.58 -0.34 -34.95
CA SER A 683 58.96 -0.51 -34.52
C SER A 683 59.43 -1.96 -34.51
N LYS A 684 58.54 -2.92 -34.27
CA LYS A 684 58.78 -4.36 -34.28
C LYS A 684 58.60 -5.01 -35.67
N ASN A 685 58.21 -4.23 -36.69
CA ASN A 685 57.79 -4.74 -38.01
C ASN A 685 56.63 -5.74 -37.95
N GLU A 686 55.75 -5.60 -36.94
CA GLU A 686 54.53 -6.39 -36.79
C GLU A 686 53.34 -5.65 -37.35
N THR A 687 52.38 -6.39 -37.92
CA THR A 687 51.12 -5.80 -38.39
C THR A 687 50.02 -6.18 -37.40
N VAL A 688 49.28 -5.17 -36.92
CA VAL A 688 48.09 -5.40 -36.06
C VAL A 688 47.02 -6.09 -36.87
N PRO A 689 46.35 -7.16 -36.30
CA PRO A 689 45.26 -7.85 -37.03
C PRO A 689 44.12 -6.88 -37.39
N VAL A 690 43.60 -7.05 -38.61
CA VAL A 690 42.49 -6.19 -39.09
C VAL A 690 41.24 -6.37 -38.26
N GLN A 691 40.99 -7.58 -37.76
CA GLN A 691 39.83 -7.89 -36.95
C GLN A 691 39.82 -7.08 -35.66
N ASP A 692 40.98 -6.87 -35.03
CA ASP A 692 41.09 -6.07 -33.82
C ASP A 692 40.65 -4.61 -34.07
N GLY A 693 41.00 -4.05 -35.25
CA GLY A 693 40.55 -2.73 -35.66
C GLY A 693 39.03 -2.66 -35.83
N PHE A 694 38.40 -3.69 -36.40
CA PHE A 694 36.95 -3.74 -36.58
C PHE A 694 36.22 -3.90 -35.26
N ASP A 695 36.73 -4.71 -34.36
CA ASP A 695 36.15 -4.91 -33.04
C ASP A 695 36.26 -3.64 -32.21
N LEU A 696 37.38 -2.92 -32.29
CA LEU A 696 37.54 -1.62 -31.68
C LEU A 696 36.55 -0.58 -32.26
N TYR A 697 36.39 -0.59 -33.59
CA TYR A 697 35.48 0.31 -34.28
C TYR A 697 34.03 0.12 -33.79
N LYS A 698 33.56 -1.13 -33.68
CA LYS A 698 32.21 -1.44 -33.18
C LYS A 698 31.98 -0.91 -31.76
N GLU A 699 32.97 -1.09 -30.87
CA GLU A 699 32.87 -0.55 -29.50
C GLU A 699 32.79 0.99 -29.49
N LEU A 700 33.63 1.63 -30.33
CA LEU A 700 33.61 3.09 -30.42
C LEU A 700 32.32 3.64 -31.01
N VAL A 701 31.75 2.95 -32.02
CA VAL A 701 30.44 3.30 -32.62
C VAL A 701 29.33 3.16 -31.56
N GLU A 702 29.34 2.09 -30.77
CA GLU A 702 28.37 1.91 -29.69
C GLU A 702 28.49 2.99 -28.61
N ILE A 703 29.71 3.37 -28.27
CA ILE A 703 29.99 4.49 -27.35
C ILE A 703 29.45 5.80 -27.93
N ARG A 704 29.69 6.06 -29.24
CA ARG A 704 29.14 7.23 -29.92
C ARG A 704 27.60 7.23 -29.92
N ARG A 705 26.96 6.08 -30.13
CA ARG A 705 25.51 5.92 -30.08
C ARG A 705 25.00 6.28 -28.66
N ILE A 706 25.61 5.72 -27.62
CA ILE A 706 25.24 6.00 -26.25
C ILE A 706 25.44 7.49 -25.90
N HIS A 707 26.54 8.09 -26.41
CA HIS A 707 26.77 9.52 -26.24
C HIS A 707 25.64 10.37 -26.90
N SER A 708 25.27 10.03 -28.13
CA SER A 708 24.24 10.76 -28.87
C SER A 708 22.86 10.61 -28.23
N ASP A 709 22.55 9.43 -27.69
CA ASP A 709 21.30 9.17 -26.97
C ASP A 709 21.24 9.95 -25.64
N ALA A 710 22.36 10.04 -24.92
CA ALA A 710 22.43 10.73 -23.65
C ALA A 710 22.59 12.25 -23.80
N LEU A 711 23.28 12.70 -24.84
CA LEU A 711 23.65 14.10 -25.09
C LEU A 711 23.31 14.54 -26.52
N PRO A 712 22.02 14.58 -26.92
CA PRO A 712 21.62 14.80 -28.32
C PRO A 712 22.07 16.16 -28.88
N ASN A 713 22.36 17.13 -27.99
CA ASN A 713 22.78 18.48 -28.39
C ASN A 713 24.30 18.66 -28.41
N ARG A 714 25.09 17.63 -28.09
CA ARG A 714 26.54 17.67 -28.10
C ARG A 714 27.12 16.72 -29.14
N LYS A 715 28.04 17.22 -29.96
CA LYS A 715 28.75 16.36 -30.90
C LYS A 715 29.83 15.54 -30.18
N PHE A 716 29.91 14.26 -30.54
CA PHE A 716 31.01 13.42 -30.09
C PHE A 716 32.31 13.93 -30.74
N ALA A 717 33.25 14.39 -29.90
CA ALA A 717 34.46 15.10 -30.39
C ALA A 717 35.51 14.20 -31.05
N PHE A 718 35.35 12.88 -30.93
CA PHE A 718 36.30 11.91 -31.43
C PHE A 718 35.88 11.39 -32.82
N LYS A 719 36.72 11.64 -33.85
CA LYS A 719 36.51 11.09 -35.17
C LYS A 719 37.06 9.67 -35.25
N ILE A 720 36.17 8.73 -35.06
CA ILE A 720 36.45 7.29 -35.04
C ILE A 720 36.94 6.84 -36.40
N GLU A 721 36.36 7.39 -37.46
CA GLU A 721 36.59 7.06 -38.86
C GLU A 721 38.02 7.40 -39.26
N ASP A 722 38.54 8.56 -38.85
CA ASP A 722 39.94 8.97 -39.15
C ASP A 722 40.98 8.02 -38.52
N LEU A 723 40.68 7.43 -37.37
CA LEU A 723 41.57 6.50 -36.68
C LEU A 723 41.63 5.11 -37.33
N LEU A 724 40.50 4.63 -37.85
CA LEU A 724 40.33 3.22 -38.18
C LEU A 724 40.14 2.97 -39.71
N GLN A 725 40.11 4.01 -40.58
CA GLN A 725 39.96 3.86 -42.03
C GLN A 725 41.05 2.95 -42.67
N ASP A 726 42.28 3.00 -42.16
CA ASP A 726 43.38 2.20 -42.68
C ASP A 726 43.20 0.70 -42.46
N PHE A 727 42.50 0.30 -41.40
CA PHE A 727 42.12 -1.09 -41.15
C PHE A 727 41.10 -1.59 -42.19
N VAL A 728 40.16 -0.74 -42.58
CA VAL A 728 39.15 -1.08 -43.59
C VAL A 728 39.85 -1.24 -44.94
N TRP A 729 40.77 -0.34 -45.32
CA TRP A 729 41.52 -0.45 -46.57
C TRP A 729 42.34 -1.71 -46.59
N ARG A 730 43.06 -2.04 -45.53
CA ARG A 730 43.85 -3.29 -45.45
C ARG A 730 42.96 -4.52 -45.58
N TRP A 731 41.76 -4.49 -44.96
CA TRP A 731 40.80 -5.57 -45.08
C TRP A 731 40.34 -5.75 -46.53
N ILE A 732 40.06 -4.63 -47.25
CA ILE A 732 39.66 -4.65 -48.66
C ILE A 732 40.80 -5.27 -49.50
N GLU A 733 42.04 -4.88 -49.28
CA GLU A 733 43.22 -5.43 -50.00
C GLU A 733 43.36 -6.94 -49.75
N VAL A 734 43.22 -7.39 -48.56
CA VAL A 734 43.26 -8.82 -48.20
C VAL A 734 42.09 -9.58 -48.80
N THR A 735 40.91 -8.98 -48.79
CA THR A 735 39.70 -9.56 -49.39
C THR A 735 39.80 -9.64 -50.90
N ASP A 736 40.32 -8.60 -51.59
CA ASP A 736 40.62 -8.62 -53.03
C ASP A 736 41.51 -9.80 -53.42
N ALA A 737 42.59 -10.02 -52.70
CA ALA A 737 43.49 -11.14 -52.92
C ALA A 737 42.82 -12.51 -52.66
N ASN A 738 41.97 -12.61 -51.67
CA ASN A 738 41.33 -13.88 -51.29
C ASN A 738 40.11 -14.24 -52.11
N LEU A 739 39.31 -13.24 -52.61
CA LEU A 739 38.10 -13.49 -53.34
C LEU A 739 38.33 -14.34 -54.61
N ILE A 740 39.38 -14.05 -55.35
CA ILE A 740 39.73 -14.83 -56.55
C ILE A 740 40.05 -16.29 -56.15
N GLY A 741 40.83 -16.50 -55.06
CA GLY A 741 41.13 -17.82 -54.58
C GLY A 741 39.90 -18.58 -54.09
N TRP A 742 38.95 -17.92 -53.44
CA TRP A 742 37.70 -18.53 -52.99
C TRP A 742 36.83 -18.94 -54.15
N VAL A 743 36.70 -18.06 -55.17
CA VAL A 743 35.96 -18.37 -56.37
C VAL A 743 36.56 -19.56 -57.11
N GLU A 744 37.91 -19.63 -57.25
CA GLU A 744 38.59 -20.78 -57.89
C GLU A 744 38.40 -22.06 -57.09
N ASN A 745 38.41 -21.97 -55.77
CA ASN A 745 38.20 -23.14 -54.89
C ASN A 745 36.75 -23.62 -54.96
N ALA A 746 35.77 -22.70 -54.89
CA ALA A 746 34.36 -23.03 -55.03
C ALA A 746 34.08 -23.68 -56.41
N PHE A 747 34.69 -23.13 -57.47
CA PHE A 747 34.58 -23.72 -58.81
C PHE A 747 35.22 -25.13 -58.91
N LYS A 748 36.37 -25.33 -58.26
CA LYS A 748 37.05 -26.67 -58.25
C LYS A 748 36.25 -27.69 -57.46
N ALA A 749 35.59 -27.27 -56.38
CA ALA A 749 34.80 -28.17 -55.52
C ALA A 749 33.47 -28.54 -56.11
N ASP A 750 32.97 -27.71 -57.04
CA ASP A 750 31.68 -27.86 -57.68
C ASP A 750 31.62 -29.02 -58.64
N GLN A 751 30.68 -29.91 -58.48
CA GLN A 751 30.40 -31.01 -59.39
C GLN A 751 29.43 -30.56 -60.49
N PHE A 752 28.94 -29.34 -60.48
CA PHE A 752 27.98 -28.78 -61.40
C PHE A 752 26.69 -29.58 -61.50
N GLN A 753 26.24 -30.11 -60.40
CA GLN A 753 24.96 -30.80 -60.28
C GLN A 753 23.94 -29.88 -59.62
N ILE A 754 22.67 -29.99 -60.04
CA ILE A 754 21.60 -29.23 -59.40
C ILE A 754 21.24 -29.95 -58.12
N GLU A 755 21.41 -29.29 -56.96
CA GLU A 755 20.91 -29.74 -55.68
C GLU A 755 19.43 -29.36 -55.51
N SER A 756 18.56 -30.04 -56.24
CA SER A 756 17.12 -29.84 -56.02
C SER A 756 16.48 -31.11 -55.46
N GLN A 757 15.64 -30.97 -54.46
CA GLN A 757 14.80 -32.06 -53.96
C GLN A 757 13.59 -32.34 -54.85
N ASN A 758 13.33 -31.50 -55.81
CA ASN A 758 12.22 -31.63 -56.77
C ASN A 758 12.67 -32.37 -58.03
N PRO A 759 11.85 -33.32 -58.51
CA PRO A 759 12.16 -34.03 -59.77
C PRO A 759 12.20 -33.17 -61.04
N VAL A 760 11.63 -31.97 -61.01
CA VAL A 760 11.75 -30.91 -62.04
C VAL A 760 12.07 -29.62 -61.28
N PRO A 761 13.34 -29.21 -61.18
CA PRO A 761 13.74 -27.99 -60.52
C PRO A 761 13.18 -26.76 -61.23
N ASP A 762 12.68 -25.80 -60.45
CA ASP A 762 12.31 -24.48 -60.97
C ASP A 762 13.56 -23.71 -61.42
N ASP A 763 13.37 -22.67 -62.25
CA ASP A 763 14.46 -21.84 -62.71
C ASP A 763 15.27 -21.20 -61.58
N GLU A 764 14.63 -20.93 -60.43
CA GLU A 764 15.27 -20.43 -59.22
C GLU A 764 16.13 -21.48 -58.49
N GLU A 765 15.88 -22.76 -58.67
CA GLU A 765 16.62 -23.88 -58.06
C GLU A 765 17.79 -24.39 -58.97
N ARG A 766 17.92 -23.84 -60.18
CA ARG A 766 18.93 -24.28 -61.15
C ARG A 766 20.28 -23.59 -60.99
N HIS A 767 20.75 -23.52 -59.75
CA HIS A 767 22.07 -22.95 -59.47
C HIS A 767 23.04 -24.04 -59.05
N SER A 768 24.25 -23.94 -59.49
CA SER A 768 25.33 -24.81 -59.04
C SER A 768 25.79 -24.39 -57.62
N VAL A 769 26.34 -25.33 -56.85
CA VAL A 769 26.82 -25.07 -55.49
C VAL A 769 27.86 -23.95 -55.45
N SER A 770 28.75 -23.89 -56.42
CA SER A 770 29.78 -22.84 -56.56
C SER A 770 29.18 -21.44 -56.65
N VAL A 771 28.06 -21.27 -57.35
CA VAL A 771 27.34 -19.99 -57.45
C VAL A 771 26.86 -19.56 -56.09
N VAL A 772 26.19 -20.47 -55.37
CA VAL A 772 25.64 -20.18 -54.03
C VAL A 772 26.78 -19.83 -53.06
N ASP A 773 27.84 -20.62 -53.03
CA ASP A 773 28.98 -20.39 -52.15
C ASP A 773 29.73 -19.07 -52.48
N MET A 774 29.87 -18.77 -53.76
CA MET A 774 30.48 -17.52 -54.21
C MET A 774 29.64 -16.30 -53.78
N PHE A 775 28.33 -16.30 -54.02
CA PHE A 775 27.49 -15.19 -53.61
C PHE A 775 27.35 -15.10 -52.06
N ARG A 776 27.38 -16.21 -51.37
CA ARG A 776 27.45 -16.21 -49.91
C ARG A 776 28.72 -15.50 -49.42
N SER A 777 29.88 -15.80 -50.04
CA SER A 777 31.13 -15.13 -49.73
C SER A 777 31.10 -13.63 -50.06
N PHE A 778 30.50 -13.26 -51.19
CA PHE A 778 30.34 -11.86 -51.57
C PHE A 778 29.42 -11.12 -50.59
N ASN A 779 28.26 -11.70 -50.27
CA ASN A 779 27.34 -11.12 -49.28
C ASN A 779 28.05 -10.97 -47.95
N GLN A 780 28.78 -11.96 -47.48
CA GLN A 780 29.56 -11.87 -46.22
C GLN A 780 30.57 -10.71 -46.27
N SER A 781 31.24 -10.49 -47.43
CA SER A 781 32.16 -9.37 -47.58
C SER A 781 31.45 -8.03 -47.58
N ILE A 782 30.26 -7.93 -48.23
CA ILE A 782 29.41 -6.73 -48.18
C ILE A 782 28.90 -6.47 -46.78
N GLU A 783 28.31 -7.50 -46.15
CA GLU A 783 27.78 -7.41 -44.79
C GLU A 783 28.84 -6.97 -43.76
N GLN A 784 30.11 -7.35 -43.96
CA GLN A 784 31.21 -6.91 -43.10
C GLN A 784 31.37 -5.39 -43.12
N ILE A 785 31.29 -4.75 -44.31
CA ILE A 785 31.40 -3.28 -44.45
C ILE A 785 30.10 -2.61 -44.03
N VAL A 786 28.93 -3.15 -44.44
CA VAL A 786 27.62 -2.63 -44.02
C VAL A 786 27.48 -2.67 -42.50
N GLY A 787 27.93 -3.77 -41.88
CA GLY A 787 27.88 -3.97 -40.42
C GLY A 787 28.75 -3.00 -39.61
N LEU A 788 29.71 -2.31 -40.25
CA LEU A 788 30.46 -1.25 -39.59
C LEU A 788 29.60 -0.01 -39.31
N ASN A 789 28.55 0.21 -40.09
CA ASN A 789 27.70 1.40 -39.96
C ASN A 789 28.51 2.72 -40.02
N TRP A 790 29.38 2.85 -41.04
CA TRP A 790 30.34 3.94 -41.16
C TRP A 790 29.65 5.28 -41.36
N ASP A 791 30.03 6.30 -40.58
CA ASP A 791 29.30 7.58 -40.53
C ASP A 791 29.77 8.61 -41.58
N ASP A 792 30.85 8.33 -42.32
CA ASP A 792 31.30 9.15 -43.43
C ASP A 792 30.80 8.55 -44.79
N ASP A 793 29.72 9.09 -45.33
CA ASP A 793 29.09 8.63 -46.57
C ASP A 793 30.07 8.60 -47.74
N PHE A 794 30.97 9.58 -47.82
CA PHE A 794 31.91 9.66 -48.95
C PHE A 794 32.98 8.54 -48.83
N GLN A 795 33.51 8.31 -47.65
CA GLN A 795 34.46 7.25 -47.42
C GLN A 795 33.82 5.87 -47.51
N TYR A 796 32.59 5.72 -47.02
CA TYR A 796 31.79 4.52 -47.14
C TYR A 796 31.54 4.16 -48.62
N ALA A 797 31.18 5.15 -49.45
CA ALA A 797 31.01 4.96 -50.91
C ALA A 797 32.29 4.48 -51.57
N LYS A 798 33.49 4.96 -51.14
CA LYS A 798 34.77 4.48 -51.65
C LYS A 798 35.00 3.00 -51.24
N PHE A 799 34.73 2.64 -50.03
CA PHE A 799 34.83 1.26 -49.58
C PHE A 799 33.92 0.32 -50.34
N MET A 800 32.67 0.68 -50.50
CA MET A 800 31.72 -0.10 -51.27
C MET A 800 32.08 -0.20 -52.76
N THR A 801 32.63 0.89 -53.34
CA THR A 801 33.12 0.89 -54.70
C THR A 801 34.32 -0.06 -54.87
N ALA A 802 35.26 -0.06 -53.92
CA ALA A 802 36.42 -0.96 -53.95
C ALA A 802 35.97 -2.43 -53.81
N VAL A 803 35.12 -2.75 -52.82
CA VAL A 803 34.58 -4.11 -52.65
C VAL A 803 33.79 -4.57 -53.88
N SER A 804 32.94 -3.69 -54.44
CA SER A 804 32.20 -4.01 -55.63
C SER A 804 33.12 -4.29 -56.83
N LYS A 805 34.25 -3.55 -56.92
CA LYS A 805 35.27 -3.79 -57.95
C LYS A 805 35.92 -5.15 -57.76
N SER A 806 36.31 -5.50 -56.54
CA SER A 806 36.90 -6.80 -56.21
C SER A 806 35.96 -7.96 -56.50
N ILE A 807 34.68 -7.80 -56.15
CA ILE A 807 33.61 -8.75 -56.50
C ILE A 807 33.46 -8.87 -58.04
N GLY A 808 33.48 -7.75 -58.74
CA GLY A 808 33.41 -7.74 -60.23
C GLY A 808 34.58 -8.50 -60.88
N ILE A 809 35.82 -8.34 -60.34
CA ILE A 809 36.98 -9.07 -60.83
C ILE A 809 36.84 -10.58 -60.51
N ALA A 810 36.39 -10.93 -59.32
CA ALA A 810 36.17 -12.32 -58.92
C ALA A 810 35.07 -13.00 -59.76
N LEU A 811 33.97 -12.26 -60.07
CA LEU A 811 32.94 -12.72 -61.00
C LEU A 811 33.43 -12.92 -62.39
N ALA A 812 34.22 -11.98 -62.95
CA ALA A 812 34.82 -12.12 -64.23
C ALA A 812 35.72 -13.38 -64.25
N ARG A 813 36.50 -13.62 -63.21
CA ARG A 813 37.33 -14.83 -63.11
C ARG A 813 36.47 -16.11 -63.05
N TYR A 814 35.35 -16.12 -62.37
CA TYR A 814 34.40 -17.23 -62.41
C TYR A 814 33.86 -17.49 -63.83
N CYS A 815 33.46 -16.44 -64.53
CA CYS A 815 32.96 -16.54 -65.89
C CYS A 815 34.04 -17.12 -66.79
N GLU A 816 35.33 -16.69 -66.66
CA GLU A 816 36.46 -17.26 -67.43
C GLU A 816 36.61 -18.76 -67.09
N LEU A 817 36.51 -19.19 -65.89
CA LEU A 817 36.61 -20.59 -65.50
C LEU A 817 35.45 -21.43 -66.05
N VAL A 818 34.25 -20.90 -65.98
CA VAL A 818 33.05 -21.54 -66.59
C VAL A 818 33.21 -21.63 -68.11
N GLU A 819 33.64 -20.56 -68.80
CA GLU A 819 33.88 -20.54 -70.22
C GLU A 819 34.96 -21.56 -70.69
N GLN A 820 36.06 -21.62 -69.91
CA GLN A 820 37.12 -22.62 -70.18
C GLN A 820 36.61 -24.04 -69.93
N LYS A 821 35.76 -24.28 -68.93
CA LYS A 821 35.17 -25.60 -68.71
C LYS A 821 34.16 -25.93 -69.81
N PHE A 822 33.30 -24.98 -70.18
CA PHE A 822 32.35 -25.13 -71.29
C PHE A 822 33.05 -25.44 -72.57
N GLY A 823 34.10 -24.66 -72.97
CA GLY A 823 34.91 -24.91 -74.12
C GLY A 823 35.50 -26.31 -74.14
N ARG A 824 36.06 -26.80 -73.03
CA ARG A 824 36.60 -28.16 -72.97
C ARG A 824 35.56 -29.25 -73.19
N GLU A 825 34.33 -29.03 -72.60
CA GLU A 825 33.23 -30.01 -72.79
C GLU A 825 32.62 -29.95 -74.23
N MET A 826 32.68 -28.79 -74.91
CA MET A 826 32.16 -28.60 -76.26
C MET A 826 33.20 -28.87 -77.29
N ASP A 827 34.51 -28.89 -77.02
CA ASP A 827 35.55 -29.16 -77.99
C ASP A 827 35.42 -30.60 -78.55
N ARG A 828 35.56 -30.73 -79.85
CA ARG A 828 35.58 -32.07 -80.46
C ARG A 828 36.83 -32.79 -79.99
N MET A 829 36.64 -33.94 -79.42
CA MET A 829 37.76 -34.83 -79.11
C MET A 829 38.67 -35.06 -80.19
N THR A 830 39.96 -34.92 -80.02
CA THR A 830 40.93 -35.31 -81.01
C THR A 830 40.83 -36.81 -81.27
N PRO A 831 41.19 -37.29 -82.44
CA PRO A 831 41.14 -38.76 -82.75
C PRO A 831 41.87 -39.62 -81.72
N GLU A 832 42.95 -39.11 -81.16
CA GLU A 832 43.69 -39.79 -80.03
C GLU A 832 42.89 -39.87 -78.68
N GLN A 833 42.20 -38.76 -78.41
CA GLN A 833 41.30 -38.70 -77.22
C GLN A 833 40.01 -39.53 -77.39
N GLU A 834 39.47 -39.61 -78.66
CA GLU A 834 38.40 -40.56 -78.97
C GLU A 834 38.85 -42.01 -78.86
N ALA A 835 40.07 -42.30 -79.27
CA ALA A 835 40.66 -43.63 -79.14
C ALA A 835 40.90 -44.01 -77.69
N ALA A 836 41.39 -43.04 -76.90
CA ALA A 836 41.54 -43.21 -75.41
C ALA A 836 40.19 -43.27 -74.74
N ALA A 837 39.17 -42.49 -75.09
CA ALA A 837 37.79 -42.56 -74.61
C ALA A 837 37.10 -43.86 -75.00
N ARG A 838 37.43 -44.43 -76.12
CA ARG A 838 36.91 -45.75 -76.59
C ARG A 838 37.60 -46.89 -75.79
N GLN A 839 38.91 -46.79 -75.50
CA GLN A 839 39.58 -47.72 -74.54
C GLN A 839 39.02 -47.61 -73.14
N THR A 840 38.81 -46.45 -72.65
CA THR A 840 38.18 -46.24 -71.28
C THR A 840 36.72 -46.66 -71.34
N ARG A 841 36.00 -46.63 -72.49
CA ARG A 841 34.65 -47.18 -72.60
C ARG A 841 34.70 -48.71 -72.55
N GLN A 842 35.65 -49.36 -73.08
CA GLN A 842 35.84 -50.82 -72.95
C GLN A 842 36.19 -51.23 -71.51
N GLU A 843 37.10 -50.48 -70.88
CA GLU A 843 37.39 -50.69 -69.46
C GLU A 843 36.21 -50.31 -68.56
N LYS A 844 35.46 -49.20 -68.88
CA LYS A 844 34.21 -48.87 -68.22
C LYS A 844 33.14 -49.95 -68.37
N TRP A 845 33.05 -50.60 -69.50
CA TRP A 845 32.13 -51.72 -69.66
C TRP A 845 32.54 -52.91 -68.83
N ILE A 846 33.82 -53.18 -68.67
CA ILE A 846 34.38 -54.23 -67.76
C ILE A 846 34.21 -53.83 -66.31
N THR A 847 34.41 -52.54 -65.98
CA THR A 847 34.15 -52.00 -64.64
C THR A 847 32.65 -51.90 -64.34
N MET A 848 31.82 -51.55 -65.33
CA MET A 848 30.37 -51.56 -65.23
C MET A 848 29.79 -52.97 -64.98
N ALA A 849 30.39 -53.98 -65.62
CA ALA A 849 30.04 -55.36 -65.43
C ALA A 849 30.50 -55.85 -64.00
N LYS A 850 31.54 -55.28 -63.43
CA LYS A 850 31.94 -55.44 -62.04
C LYS A 850 31.10 -54.67 -61.06
N ASP A 851 30.69 -53.43 -61.41
CA ASP A 851 29.90 -52.56 -60.53
C ASP A 851 28.39 -52.93 -60.52
N LEU A 852 27.89 -53.64 -61.51
CA LEU A 852 26.59 -54.29 -61.48
C LEU A 852 26.48 -55.40 -60.40
N TYR A 853 27.67 -55.84 -59.88
CA TYR A 853 27.76 -56.78 -58.74
C TYR A 853 27.91 -56.08 -57.42
N THR A 854 28.23 -54.82 -57.44
CA THR A 854 28.35 -54.02 -56.23
C THR A 854 27.47 -52.73 -56.45
N GLN A 855 26.30 -52.72 -55.84
CA GLN A 855 25.36 -51.60 -55.80
C GLN A 855 26.08 -50.29 -55.48
N ARG A 856 26.53 -49.56 -56.50
CA ARG A 856 26.98 -48.16 -56.38
C ARG A 856 26.15 -47.31 -57.31
N GLU A 857 25.56 -46.30 -56.74
CA GLU A 857 24.74 -45.30 -57.45
C GLU A 857 25.48 -44.72 -58.65
N LYS A 858 24.80 -44.60 -59.78
CA LYS A 858 25.29 -43.97 -61.02
C LYS A 858 25.47 -42.50 -60.77
N VAL A 859 26.68 -41.99 -60.95
CA VAL A 859 26.94 -40.57 -61.13
C VAL A 859 26.43 -40.24 -62.54
N GLU A 860 25.48 -39.32 -62.64
CA GLU A 860 24.96 -38.83 -63.93
C GLU A 860 25.99 -37.92 -64.59
N PRO A 861 26.03 -37.88 -65.89
CA PRO A 861 26.98 -37.02 -66.63
C PRO A 861 26.59 -35.53 -66.49
N PHE A 862 27.64 -34.70 -66.38
CA PHE A 862 27.53 -33.27 -66.32
C PHE A 862 26.56 -32.71 -67.37
N GLN A 863 25.56 -31.88 -66.90
CA GLN A 863 24.67 -31.13 -67.83
C GLN A 863 24.98 -29.65 -67.67
N PHE A 864 25.48 -29.06 -68.76
CA PHE A 864 25.72 -27.62 -68.81
C PHE A 864 24.44 -26.88 -69.18
N TYR A 865 23.99 -26.00 -68.28
CA TYR A 865 22.84 -25.15 -68.51
C TYR A 865 23.30 -23.75 -68.91
N PRO A 866 23.24 -23.38 -70.25
CA PRO A 866 23.70 -22.08 -70.73
C PRO A 866 22.92 -20.88 -70.18
N GLU A 867 21.77 -21.10 -69.61
CA GLU A 867 20.92 -20.07 -68.96
C GLU A 867 21.51 -19.55 -67.65
N VAL A 868 22.21 -20.36 -66.83
CA VAL A 868 22.88 -19.94 -65.64
C VAL A 868 23.97 -18.89 -65.97
N SER A 869 24.71 -19.05 -67.04
CA SER A 869 25.71 -18.10 -67.45
C SER A 869 25.13 -16.78 -67.96
N SER A 870 23.93 -16.81 -68.63
CA SER A 870 23.27 -15.60 -69.09
C SER A 870 22.64 -14.77 -67.95
N HIS A 871 22.19 -15.41 -66.87
CA HIS A 871 21.68 -14.70 -65.71
C HIS A 871 22.79 -14.00 -64.92
N LEU A 872 23.94 -14.64 -64.76
CA LEU A 872 25.13 -14.05 -64.13
C LEU A 872 25.66 -12.85 -64.89
N LEU A 873 25.62 -12.89 -66.23
CA LEU A 873 26.02 -11.77 -67.06
C LEU A 873 25.01 -10.60 -67.05
N LEU A 874 23.75 -10.88 -66.80
CA LEU A 874 22.69 -9.86 -66.65
C LEU A 874 22.69 -9.18 -65.27
N GLU A 875 22.99 -9.89 -64.19
CA GLU A 875 23.13 -9.31 -62.89
C GLU A 875 24.43 -8.53 -62.70
N SER A 876 25.54 -9.00 -63.30
CA SER A 876 26.79 -8.23 -63.30
C SER A 876 26.72 -6.91 -64.08
N ARG A 877 25.71 -6.71 -64.94
CA ARG A 877 25.40 -5.44 -65.63
C ARG A 877 24.42 -4.55 -64.87
N ARG A 878 23.84 -5.01 -63.79
CA ARG A 878 22.93 -4.25 -62.90
C ARG A 878 23.56 -3.76 -61.60
N CYS A 879 24.74 -4.21 -61.23
CA CYS A 879 25.52 -3.66 -60.12
C CYS A 879 26.47 -2.55 -60.60
#